data_3fc09c7e0a583b52d76e6ae9d08f01f7
#
_entry.id   3fc09c7e0a583b52d76e6ae9d08f01f7
#
_cell.length_a   1.000
_cell.length_b   1.000
_cell.length_c   1.000
_cell.angle_alpha   90.00
_cell.angle_beta   90.00
_cell.angle_gamma   90.00
#
_symmetry.space_group_name_H-M   'P 1'
#
loop_
_entity.id
_entity.type
_entity.pdbx_description
1 polymer ?
#
loop_
_entity_poly.entity_id
_entity_poly.type
_entity_poly.pdbx_seq_one_letter_code
_entity_poly.pdbx_strand_id
1 'polypeptide(L)'
;SFIPYNSAVVINVNANANLSPKIATAFDREIKAFRKSMLSRVVDTLKQVSQVDTSSYVMAIRVEGKQSIRFLYVLNRSGLFSRGDVHAFLQKMFAGLQVKERKYNNQKIYLASRGKDEVCYAVVGGMVLVSNSELYVEDAVNQLSNPGEDEKDGAPRFKNVNRYFSAGAGLNVFLNTTCFSDLLPLLLQKDFIAKQTNIAKWFKWGALDGEIKPSGISFNGFVHYDGLKAAFPIAFKGQVPQDSKLDAVIPADVKCVSILALNDVKNYLASLESYRYGAGQIENVRKRKQEFARLFGDKLEEEWQALLKGEWGKGTLSYDASRKQEEGIVVVHVKAGSLARGLLEKMLKTYASKSGTSEISLYRSFALDKDKKVSYFKMPVPDFAGVMWGYVLGGIATNYVLVEDNYVVFASSEKGLQAFASDYMRRLSVRDQEWYQKLRTKLSSKFNWMYLSEMVSMLPYYEQVTKGTLRELLERNKEGMEVFSSLGLQWGCEGDMLYHTLFLSTEEVEQKQAQIMWQTRLDARMSMKPAIVVNHNTGERELFVQDEGNTIYLINDVGRILWKLPIDGKINSEVYQVDMFKNGKLQYLFSTPGHLYLIDRNGNYLPRFPLAFKSPCKQGISVADYENNKNYRVFAPGVDHHVYLYELSGNFVKGWDVPKSDNDIVSKIYHFRVDGKDYLVYADQYRLYILDRKGKERVKVSTLLNLSGNTPLYLTRQNGQMKIAFSDVNGEIVLVDFRGRVERVKGEKMVGGGILNVEDINSDGQDEFVYSRKDMLCVYDVQGKLLLEKCWENAELSFPYVYRFSARDSRIGIMDGKGERLFLLDMKEVSKGFPIRGNSPFSIAFGDNGSAGFYLFAGSDGTHLLKYRVLR
;
A
#
# COMPACT_ATOMS: atom_id res chain seq x y z
N SER A 1 41.62 -8.40 23.71
CA SER A 1 40.16 -8.66 23.59
C SER A 1 39.74 -9.63 24.71
N PHE A 2 38.70 -9.29 25.45
CA PHE A 2 38.11 -10.15 26.47
C PHE A 2 37.03 -11.09 25.92
N ILE A 3 36.72 -10.97 24.64
CA ILE A 3 35.66 -11.75 24.01
C ILE A 3 36.25 -13.07 23.53
N PRO A 4 35.79 -14.22 24.04
CA PRO A 4 36.18 -15.52 23.53
C PRO A 4 35.84 -15.72 22.09
N TYR A 5 36.74 -16.37 21.33
CA TYR A 5 36.59 -16.61 19.89
C TYR A 5 35.36 -17.48 19.54
N ASN A 6 34.93 -18.31 20.51
CA ASN A 6 33.73 -19.17 20.38
C ASN A 6 32.41 -18.47 20.72
N SER A 7 32.40 -17.14 20.76
CA SER A 7 31.18 -16.35 20.88
C SER A 7 30.45 -16.30 19.53
N ALA A 8 29.19 -16.71 19.48
CA ALA A 8 28.37 -16.74 18.28
C ALA A 8 27.93 -15.33 17.83
N VAL A 9 27.55 -14.51 18.82
CA VAL A 9 27.10 -13.14 18.62
C VAL A 9 27.78 -12.25 19.64
N VAL A 10 28.30 -11.10 19.23
CA VAL A 10 28.85 -10.08 20.11
C VAL A 10 28.14 -8.77 19.81
N ILE A 11 27.57 -8.16 20.83
CA ILE A 11 26.82 -6.90 20.73
C ILE A 11 27.54 -5.86 21.60
N ASN A 12 28.07 -4.82 20.94
CA ASN A 12 28.52 -3.63 21.67
C ASN A 12 27.35 -2.65 21.75
N VAL A 13 26.92 -2.35 22.95
CA VAL A 13 25.83 -1.41 23.24
C VAL A 13 26.47 -0.06 23.58
N ASN A 14 26.18 0.95 22.78
CA ASN A 14 26.70 2.31 22.94
C ASN A 14 25.73 3.19 23.77
N ALA A 15 26.22 4.35 24.23
CA ALA A 15 25.47 5.30 25.04
C ALA A 15 24.09 5.71 24.48
N ASN A 16 23.97 5.73 23.17
CA ASN A 16 22.79 6.19 22.45
C ASN A 16 21.73 5.11 22.21
N ALA A 17 21.94 3.88 22.70
CA ALA A 17 21.02 2.75 22.54
C ALA A 17 19.86 2.85 23.54
N ASN A 18 18.85 3.65 23.23
CA ASN A 18 17.62 3.75 24.02
C ASN A 18 16.46 3.04 23.32
N LEU A 19 15.79 2.12 24.02
CA LEU A 19 14.54 1.52 23.53
C LEU A 19 13.46 2.60 23.43
N SER A 20 12.73 2.61 22.31
CA SER A 20 11.59 3.49 22.21
C SER A 20 10.55 3.12 23.28
N PRO A 21 9.84 4.12 23.88
CA PRO A 21 8.81 3.83 24.89
C PRO A 21 7.74 2.83 24.40
N LYS A 22 7.39 2.89 23.13
CA LYS A 22 6.41 2.00 22.50
C LYS A 22 6.86 0.53 22.50
N ILE A 23 8.12 0.27 22.12
CA ILE A 23 8.71 -1.07 22.13
C ILE A 23 8.88 -1.53 23.58
N ALA A 24 9.34 -0.65 24.48
CA ALA A 24 9.50 -0.98 25.88
C ALA A 24 8.19 -1.39 26.56
N THR A 25 7.09 -0.72 26.24
CA THR A 25 5.75 -1.07 26.74
C THR A 25 5.27 -2.40 26.18
N ALA A 26 5.48 -2.66 24.89
CA ALA A 26 5.07 -3.89 24.23
C ALA A 26 5.73 -5.14 24.85
N PHE A 27 6.97 -5.02 25.33
CA PHE A 27 7.74 -6.11 25.92
C PHE A 27 7.98 -5.92 27.43
N ASP A 28 7.14 -5.14 28.11
CA ASP A 28 7.31 -4.80 29.54
C ASP A 28 7.44 -6.05 30.44
N ARG A 29 6.68 -7.11 30.15
CA ARG A 29 6.75 -8.37 30.92
C ARG A 29 8.12 -9.03 30.79
N GLU A 30 8.68 -9.13 29.62
CA GLU A 30 9.97 -9.73 29.33
C GLU A 30 11.11 -8.88 29.91
N ILE A 31 11.02 -7.56 29.74
CA ILE A 31 11.96 -6.61 30.32
C ILE A 31 11.94 -6.72 31.85
N LYS A 32 10.76 -6.78 32.46
CA LYS A 32 10.62 -6.97 33.90
C LYS A 32 11.16 -8.34 34.36
N ALA A 33 10.87 -9.41 33.59
CA ALA A 33 11.39 -10.76 33.93
C ALA A 33 12.92 -10.81 33.81
N PHE A 34 13.48 -10.21 32.73
CA PHE A 34 14.94 -10.10 32.57
C PHE A 34 15.57 -9.28 33.71
N ARG A 35 15.02 -8.11 34.06
CA ARG A 35 15.49 -7.26 35.17
C ARG A 35 15.42 -7.96 36.52
N LYS A 36 14.56 -8.96 36.71
CA LYS A 36 14.50 -9.78 37.92
C LYS A 36 15.55 -10.88 37.94
N SER A 37 16.15 -11.22 36.79
CA SER A 37 17.21 -12.23 36.73
C SER A 37 18.42 -11.78 37.57
N MET A 38 19.09 -12.74 38.17
CA MET A 38 20.31 -12.47 38.98
C MET A 38 21.39 -11.79 38.13
N LEU A 39 21.57 -12.24 36.89
CA LEU A 39 22.53 -11.68 35.92
C LEU A 39 22.24 -10.20 35.61
N SER A 40 21.00 -9.86 35.29
CA SER A 40 20.62 -8.47 34.98
C SER A 40 20.80 -7.56 36.20
N ARG A 41 20.38 -8.02 37.39
CA ARG A 41 20.55 -7.25 38.61
C ARG A 41 22.03 -6.93 38.90
N VAL A 42 22.92 -7.89 38.68
CA VAL A 42 24.36 -7.67 38.81
C VAL A 42 24.85 -6.60 37.87
N VAL A 43 24.51 -6.75 36.61
CA VAL A 43 24.90 -5.83 35.53
C VAL A 43 24.33 -4.41 35.78
N ASP A 44 23.03 -4.30 36.10
CA ASP A 44 22.38 -3.01 36.33
C ASP A 44 22.91 -2.31 37.58
N THR A 45 23.23 -3.08 38.64
CA THR A 45 23.76 -2.50 39.86
C THR A 45 25.22 -2.08 39.70
N LEU A 46 26.02 -2.85 38.96
CA LEU A 46 27.37 -2.43 38.57
C LEU A 46 27.37 -1.15 37.76
N LYS A 47 26.42 -1.00 36.87
CA LYS A 47 26.21 0.24 36.11
C LYS A 47 25.90 1.43 37.01
N GLN A 48 25.06 1.28 38.04
CA GLN A 48 24.67 2.38 38.95
C GLN A 48 25.78 2.83 39.91
N VAL A 49 26.61 1.91 40.40
CA VAL A 49 27.57 2.18 41.44
C VAL A 49 28.92 2.66 40.91
N SER A 50 29.27 2.30 39.72
CA SER A 50 30.65 2.44 39.25
C SER A 50 31.02 3.84 38.78
N GLN A 51 30.13 4.88 38.75
CA GLN A 51 30.38 6.14 38.03
C GLN A 51 31.13 5.91 36.70
N VAL A 52 31.16 4.64 36.27
CA VAL A 52 31.63 4.23 34.95
C VAL A 52 30.77 4.97 33.96
N ASP A 53 31.36 5.43 32.91
CA ASP A 53 30.59 5.80 31.71
C ASP A 53 29.74 4.58 31.33
N THR A 54 28.54 4.51 31.95
CA THR A 54 27.63 3.37 31.93
C THR A 54 26.91 3.23 30.62
N SER A 55 27.27 4.09 29.67
CA SER A 55 26.70 4.23 28.41
C SER A 55 27.08 3.11 27.43
N SER A 56 28.20 2.42 27.62
CA SER A 56 28.62 1.35 26.73
C SER A 56 29.02 0.07 27.43
N TYR A 57 28.62 -1.08 26.93
CA TYR A 57 29.05 -2.40 27.37
C TYR A 57 29.02 -3.40 26.22
N VAL A 58 29.79 -4.49 26.35
CA VAL A 58 29.77 -5.57 25.36
C VAL A 58 29.07 -6.79 25.97
N MET A 59 28.13 -7.34 25.20
CA MET A 59 27.44 -8.59 25.48
C MET A 59 27.85 -9.63 24.45
N ALA A 60 28.38 -10.78 24.92
CA ALA A 60 28.68 -11.91 24.05
C ALA A 60 27.74 -13.08 24.35
N ILE A 61 27.36 -13.81 23.30
CA ILE A 61 26.41 -14.92 23.36
C ILE A 61 27.07 -16.16 22.77
N ARG A 62 26.96 -17.29 23.42
CA ARG A 62 27.38 -18.61 22.92
C ARG A 62 26.43 -19.72 23.34
N VAL A 63 26.57 -20.87 22.74
CA VAL A 63 25.88 -22.10 23.12
C VAL A 63 26.86 -22.99 23.87
N GLU A 64 26.46 -23.47 25.03
CA GLU A 64 27.20 -24.48 25.80
C GLU A 64 26.42 -25.79 25.85
N GLY A 65 27.14 -26.87 25.58
CA GLY A 65 26.52 -28.21 25.51
C GLY A 65 25.45 -28.27 24.38
N LYS A 66 24.39 -29.04 24.58
CA LYS A 66 23.42 -29.28 23.51
C LYS A 66 22.32 -28.23 23.37
N GLN A 67 22.05 -27.40 24.41
CA GLN A 67 20.83 -26.56 24.40
C GLN A 67 20.91 -25.30 25.30
N SER A 68 22.05 -24.94 25.86
CA SER A 68 22.12 -23.84 26.82
C SER A 68 22.74 -22.58 26.18
N ILE A 69 21.98 -21.52 26.09
CA ILE A 69 22.47 -20.19 25.67
C ILE A 69 23.11 -19.52 26.90
N ARG A 70 24.34 -19.05 26.71
CA ARG A 70 25.11 -18.36 27.74
C ARG A 70 25.44 -16.96 27.32
N PHE A 71 25.47 -16.05 28.30
CA PHE A 71 25.75 -14.63 28.12
C PHE A 71 27.01 -14.25 28.91
N LEU A 72 27.84 -13.41 28.28
CA LEU A 72 28.98 -12.77 28.94
C LEU A 72 28.86 -11.27 28.75
N TYR A 73 28.82 -10.53 29.85
CA TYR A 73 28.87 -9.08 29.85
C TYR A 73 30.27 -8.62 30.21
N VAL A 74 30.80 -7.69 29.42
CA VAL A 74 32.08 -7.05 29.62
C VAL A 74 31.85 -5.56 29.85
N LEU A 75 32.13 -5.08 31.03
CA LEU A 75 31.91 -3.70 31.45
C LEU A 75 33.28 -3.01 31.61
N ASN A 76 33.46 -1.84 31.03
CA ASN A 76 34.67 -1.07 31.16
C ASN A 76 34.70 -0.36 32.53
N ARG A 77 35.83 -0.34 33.19
CA ARG A 77 36.05 0.34 34.46
C ARG A 77 36.76 1.66 34.23
N SER A 78 36.10 2.77 34.47
CA SER A 78 36.79 4.06 34.59
C SER A 78 37.41 4.19 35.95
N GLY A 79 38.66 4.36 36.00
CA GLY A 79 39.71 4.70 36.97
C GLY A 79 39.48 4.81 38.49
N LEU A 80 38.25 4.74 39.01
CA LEU A 80 37.92 5.16 40.36
C LEU A 80 37.71 4.05 41.42
N PHE A 81 37.58 2.79 41.03
CA PHE A 81 37.38 1.69 41.97
C PHE A 81 38.59 0.74 42.03
N SER A 82 39.09 0.46 43.22
CA SER A 82 40.07 -0.62 43.42
C SER A 82 39.42 -2.00 43.15
N ARG A 83 40.25 -3.02 42.93
CA ARG A 83 39.80 -4.42 42.78
C ARG A 83 38.94 -4.91 43.97
N GLY A 84 39.30 -4.42 45.18
CA GLY A 84 38.59 -4.71 46.42
C GLY A 84 37.20 -4.09 46.49
N ASP A 85 37.03 -2.90 45.95
CA ASP A 85 35.75 -2.16 46.03
C ASP A 85 34.63 -2.80 45.22
N VAL A 86 34.92 -3.27 43.99
CA VAL A 86 33.95 -3.99 43.14
C VAL A 86 33.54 -5.30 43.80
N HIS A 87 34.54 -6.02 44.40
CA HIS A 87 34.27 -7.28 45.06
C HIS A 87 33.45 -7.08 46.35
N ALA A 88 33.85 -6.14 47.25
CA ALA A 88 33.11 -5.80 48.47
C ALA A 88 31.67 -5.36 48.17
N PHE A 89 31.49 -4.60 47.09
CA PHE A 89 30.19 -4.16 46.65
C PHE A 89 29.31 -5.34 46.15
N LEU A 90 29.85 -6.22 45.30
CA LEU A 90 29.15 -7.42 44.85
C LEU A 90 28.85 -8.38 46.01
N GLN A 91 29.75 -8.54 46.96
CA GLN A 91 29.50 -9.31 48.20
C GLN A 91 28.34 -8.72 49.02
N LYS A 92 28.30 -7.38 49.18
CA LYS A 92 27.20 -6.69 49.88
C LYS A 92 25.86 -6.86 49.20
N MET A 93 25.85 -6.76 47.86
CA MET A 93 24.65 -6.95 47.05
C MET A 93 24.11 -8.38 47.11
N PHE A 94 24.98 -9.34 47.18
CA PHE A 94 24.67 -10.76 47.31
C PHE A 94 24.70 -11.27 48.78
N ALA A 95 24.48 -10.40 49.75
CA ALA A 95 24.35 -10.79 51.17
C ALA A 95 23.28 -11.91 51.28
N GLY A 96 23.68 -13.05 51.85
CA GLY A 96 22.84 -14.26 51.92
C GLY A 96 23.00 -15.27 50.77
N LEU A 97 23.89 -15.00 49.78
CA LEU A 97 24.28 -15.94 48.73
C LEU A 97 25.54 -16.70 49.12
N GLN A 98 25.65 -17.94 48.68
CA GLN A 98 26.91 -18.68 48.75
C GLN A 98 27.82 -18.15 47.64
N VAL A 99 28.91 -17.48 48.01
CA VAL A 99 29.96 -17.03 47.07
C VAL A 99 31.18 -17.92 47.23
N LYS A 100 31.55 -18.65 46.19
CA LYS A 100 32.77 -19.45 46.11
C LYS A 100 33.83 -18.69 45.33
N GLU A 101 35.03 -18.60 45.88
CA GLU A 101 36.21 -18.06 45.21
C GLU A 101 37.04 -19.20 44.61
N ARG A 102 37.45 -19.03 43.34
CA ARG A 102 38.37 -19.95 42.65
C ARG A 102 39.48 -19.14 41.96
N LYS A 103 40.67 -19.68 41.92
CA LYS A 103 41.79 -19.12 41.15
C LYS A 103 41.90 -19.83 39.82
N TYR A 104 41.98 -19.04 38.74
CA TYR A 104 42.16 -19.50 37.35
C TYR A 104 43.15 -18.56 36.65
N ASN A 105 44.25 -19.08 36.09
CA ASN A 105 45.30 -18.28 35.42
C ASN A 105 45.72 -17.04 36.26
N ASN A 106 46.02 -17.21 37.52
CA ASN A 106 46.36 -16.16 38.51
C ASN A 106 45.30 -15.07 38.71
N GLN A 107 44.08 -15.28 38.19
CA GLN A 107 42.96 -14.39 38.42
C GLN A 107 41.95 -15.04 39.34
N LYS A 108 41.24 -14.21 40.15
CA LYS A 108 40.17 -14.65 41.02
C LYS A 108 38.86 -14.62 40.26
N ILE A 109 38.15 -15.74 40.22
CA ILE A 109 36.78 -15.89 39.70
C ILE A 109 35.88 -16.17 40.91
N TYR A 110 34.76 -15.52 40.95
CA TYR A 110 33.75 -15.62 42.00
C TYR A 110 32.46 -16.20 41.44
N LEU A 111 31.94 -17.25 42.06
CA LEU A 111 30.67 -17.90 41.74
C LEU A 111 29.65 -17.60 42.82
N ALA A 112 28.62 -16.85 42.51
CA ALA A 112 27.50 -16.57 43.40
C ALA A 112 26.30 -17.44 42.98
N SER A 113 25.73 -18.23 43.90
CA SER A 113 24.61 -19.13 43.62
C SER A 113 23.43 -18.94 44.57
N ARG A 114 22.21 -19.04 44.05
CA ARG A 114 20.96 -19.04 44.79
C ARG A 114 19.96 -20.03 44.14
N GLY A 115 19.87 -21.21 44.74
CA GLY A 115 19.07 -22.29 44.15
C GLY A 115 19.62 -22.77 42.79
N LYS A 116 18.87 -22.56 41.74
CA LYS A 116 19.28 -22.92 40.37
C LYS A 116 19.94 -21.74 39.61
N ASP A 117 19.88 -20.56 40.17
CA ASP A 117 20.44 -19.35 39.54
C ASP A 117 21.89 -19.19 39.96
N GLU A 118 22.79 -19.11 38.97
CA GLU A 118 24.21 -18.94 39.14
C GLU A 118 24.71 -17.76 38.33
N VAL A 119 25.58 -16.95 38.95
CA VAL A 119 26.30 -15.86 38.27
C VAL A 119 27.78 -15.95 38.64
N CYS A 120 28.61 -15.99 37.62
CA CYS A 120 30.05 -15.96 37.76
C CYS A 120 30.56 -14.56 37.35
N TYR A 121 31.52 -14.03 38.11
CA TYR A 121 32.16 -12.76 37.78
C TYR A 121 33.66 -12.76 38.06
N ALA A 122 34.37 -11.91 37.33
CA ALA A 122 35.82 -11.66 37.56
C ALA A 122 36.13 -10.18 37.29
N VAL A 123 37.14 -9.65 37.99
CA VAL A 123 37.66 -8.30 37.76
C VAL A 123 39.10 -8.43 37.26
N VAL A 124 39.33 -8.15 35.98
CA VAL A 124 40.60 -8.40 35.33
C VAL A 124 40.96 -7.26 34.39
N GLY A 125 42.20 -6.75 34.47
CA GLY A 125 42.71 -5.78 33.48
C GLY A 125 41.89 -4.50 33.34
N GLY A 126 41.24 -4.02 34.44
CA GLY A 126 40.36 -2.84 34.37
C GLY A 126 38.94 -3.12 33.83
N MET A 127 38.54 -4.38 33.62
CA MET A 127 37.24 -4.81 33.18
C MET A 127 36.52 -5.64 34.23
N VAL A 128 35.18 -5.60 34.22
CA VAL A 128 34.34 -6.49 35.02
C VAL A 128 33.65 -7.45 34.07
N LEU A 129 33.91 -8.74 34.25
CA LEU A 129 33.32 -9.84 33.49
C LEU A 129 32.17 -10.43 34.31
N VAL A 130 30.98 -10.59 33.73
CA VAL A 130 29.80 -11.18 34.38
C VAL A 130 29.11 -12.15 33.43
N SER A 131 28.88 -13.40 33.90
CA SER A 131 28.28 -14.45 33.07
C SER A 131 27.38 -15.37 33.91
N ASN A 132 26.43 -16.02 33.25
CA ASN A 132 25.69 -17.17 33.77
C ASN A 132 26.41 -18.52 33.47
N SER A 133 27.71 -18.47 33.15
CA SER A 133 28.57 -19.62 32.92
C SER A 133 29.98 -19.35 33.45
N GLU A 134 30.47 -20.24 34.31
CA GLU A 134 31.87 -20.21 34.86
C GLU A 134 32.85 -20.39 33.69
N LEU A 135 32.64 -21.40 32.84
CA LEU A 135 33.48 -21.66 31.68
C LEU A 135 33.61 -20.48 30.73
N TYR A 136 32.55 -19.67 30.59
CA TYR A 136 32.59 -18.49 29.73
C TYR A 136 33.47 -17.37 30.30
N VAL A 137 33.50 -17.23 31.65
CA VAL A 137 34.41 -16.30 32.33
C VAL A 137 35.85 -16.82 32.27
N GLU A 138 36.08 -18.14 32.47
CA GLU A 138 37.41 -18.76 32.33
C GLU A 138 38.00 -18.55 30.92
N ASP A 139 37.22 -18.79 29.89
CA ASP A 139 37.64 -18.56 28.51
C ASP A 139 37.99 -17.08 28.26
N ALA A 140 37.20 -16.15 28.78
CA ALA A 140 37.47 -14.70 28.67
C ALA A 140 38.77 -14.31 29.40
N VAL A 141 39.03 -14.88 30.55
CA VAL A 141 40.29 -14.70 31.30
C VAL A 141 41.48 -15.31 30.56
N ASN A 142 41.30 -16.50 29.99
CA ASN A 142 42.35 -17.19 29.22
C ASN A 142 42.72 -16.41 27.95
N GLN A 143 41.73 -15.84 27.29
CA GLN A 143 41.90 -15.00 26.09
C GLN A 143 42.80 -13.76 26.37
N LEU A 144 42.83 -13.27 27.60
CA LEU A 144 43.71 -12.19 28.04
C LEU A 144 45.15 -12.62 28.22
N SER A 145 45.31 -13.84 28.77
CA SER A 145 46.64 -14.37 29.08
C SER A 145 47.42 -14.84 27.86
N ASN A 146 46.68 -15.23 26.80
CA ASN A 146 47.24 -15.77 25.55
C ASN A 146 46.74 -15.03 24.31
N PRO A 147 47.21 -13.80 24.04
CA PRO A 147 46.71 -12.99 22.94
C PRO A 147 47.07 -13.45 21.52
N GLY A 148 47.91 -14.48 21.37
CA GLY A 148 48.54 -14.91 20.11
C GLY A 148 47.92 -16.14 19.40
N GLU A 149 46.97 -16.88 20.02
CA GLU A 149 46.33 -18.08 19.39
C GLU A 149 45.10 -17.74 18.51
N ASP A 150 45.25 -16.92 17.45
CA ASP A 150 44.21 -16.04 17.06
C ASP A 150 43.47 -16.37 15.76
N GLU A 151 43.94 -17.28 14.94
CA GLU A 151 43.39 -17.55 13.61
C GLU A 151 43.19 -19.04 13.32
N LYS A 152 42.57 -19.76 14.20
CA LYS A 152 41.98 -21.06 13.89
C LYS A 152 40.60 -20.83 13.31
N ASP A 153 40.38 -21.27 12.07
CA ASP A 153 39.08 -21.24 11.36
C ASP A 153 38.71 -20.00 10.55
N GLY A 154 39.57 -18.99 10.34
CA GLY A 154 39.38 -17.94 9.34
C GLY A 154 38.32 -16.86 9.70
N ALA A 155 37.75 -16.84 10.90
CA ALA A 155 36.95 -15.71 11.41
C ALA A 155 37.87 -14.72 12.15
N PRO A 156 37.82 -13.41 11.83
CA PRO A 156 38.60 -12.41 12.53
C PRO A 156 38.11 -12.28 13.98
N ARG A 157 39.02 -11.93 14.89
CA ARG A 157 38.60 -11.54 16.23
C ARG A 157 37.73 -10.31 16.23
N PHE A 158 36.82 -10.19 17.19
CA PHE A 158 35.97 -8.99 17.38
C PHE A 158 36.81 -7.69 17.41
N LYS A 159 38.01 -7.69 17.99
CA LYS A 159 38.95 -6.56 17.97
C LYS A 159 39.30 -6.11 16.54
N ASN A 160 39.53 -7.05 15.64
CA ASN A 160 39.93 -6.75 14.26
C ASN A 160 38.75 -6.27 13.41
N VAL A 161 37.53 -6.61 13.78
CA VAL A 161 36.28 -6.18 13.13
C VAL A 161 35.84 -4.80 13.58
N ASN A 162 36.27 -4.31 14.71
CA ASN A 162 35.84 -3.05 15.30
C ASN A 162 36.02 -1.84 14.34
N ARG A 163 37.00 -1.88 13.42
CA ARG A 163 37.22 -0.85 12.40
C ARG A 163 36.09 -0.70 11.36
N TYR A 164 35.22 -1.69 11.27
CA TYR A 164 34.09 -1.69 10.32
C TYR A 164 32.80 -1.15 10.92
N PHE A 165 32.79 -0.84 12.22
CA PHE A 165 31.62 -0.31 12.89
C PHE A 165 31.58 1.22 12.87
N SER A 166 30.37 1.75 12.80
CA SER A 166 30.14 3.18 12.97
C SER A 166 30.17 3.55 14.45
N ALA A 167 30.98 4.54 14.82
CA ALA A 167 31.02 5.06 16.17
C ALA A 167 29.71 5.74 16.62
N GLY A 168 28.87 6.16 15.68
CA GLY A 168 27.56 6.78 15.95
C GLY A 168 26.39 5.81 16.11
N ALA A 169 26.60 4.53 15.80
CA ALA A 169 25.54 3.52 15.93
C ALA A 169 25.19 3.24 17.40
N GLY A 170 23.92 3.03 17.71
CA GLY A 170 23.48 2.63 19.06
C GLY A 170 23.94 1.22 19.42
N LEU A 171 24.01 0.33 18.45
CA LEU A 171 24.45 -1.06 18.58
C LEU A 171 25.48 -1.39 17.50
N ASN A 172 26.53 -2.14 17.85
CA ASN A 172 27.41 -2.77 16.87
C ASN A 172 27.37 -4.28 17.12
N VAL A 173 26.97 -5.05 16.09
CA VAL A 173 26.74 -6.50 16.19
C VAL A 173 27.77 -7.24 15.33
N PHE A 174 28.54 -8.10 15.96
CA PHE A 174 29.42 -9.03 15.30
C PHE A 174 28.80 -10.43 15.30
N LEU A 175 28.82 -11.08 14.15
CA LEU A 175 28.32 -12.44 13.95
C LEU A 175 29.49 -13.35 13.58
N ASN A 176 29.66 -14.43 14.36
CA ASN A 176 30.63 -15.48 14.05
C ASN A 176 29.89 -16.76 13.62
N THR A 177 29.99 -17.12 12.37
CA THR A 177 29.19 -18.23 11.80
C THR A 177 29.59 -19.59 12.32
N THR A 178 30.85 -19.79 12.68
CA THR A 178 31.30 -21.08 13.22
C THR A 178 30.49 -21.47 14.46
N CYS A 179 30.15 -20.47 15.29
CA CYS A 179 29.37 -20.64 16.52
C CYS A 179 27.89 -20.28 16.34
N PHE A 180 27.57 -19.43 15.38
CA PHE A 180 26.17 -19.06 15.09
C PHE A 180 25.38 -20.26 14.54
N SER A 181 26.06 -21.21 13.89
CA SER A 181 25.47 -22.48 13.45
C SER A 181 24.87 -23.31 14.58
N ASP A 182 25.40 -23.18 15.80
CA ASP A 182 24.91 -23.89 16.98
C ASP A 182 23.71 -23.18 17.62
N LEU A 183 23.60 -21.86 17.45
CA LEU A 183 22.51 -21.05 17.96
C LEU A 183 21.22 -21.21 17.16
N LEU A 184 21.32 -21.26 15.83
CA LEU A 184 20.15 -21.35 14.94
C LEU A 184 19.22 -22.53 15.23
N PRO A 185 19.70 -23.77 15.47
CA PRO A 185 18.83 -24.89 15.79
C PRO A 185 18.08 -24.79 17.11
N LEU A 186 18.46 -23.85 17.98
CA LEU A 186 17.74 -23.55 19.23
C LEU A 186 16.59 -22.56 19.01
N LEU A 187 16.70 -21.73 17.96
CA LEU A 187 15.77 -20.65 17.66
C LEU A 187 14.78 -20.99 16.52
N LEU A 188 15.22 -21.83 15.55
CA LEU A 188 14.49 -22.13 14.33
C LEU A 188 14.23 -23.64 14.17
N GLN A 189 13.15 -23.98 13.47
CA GLN A 189 12.80 -25.37 13.14
C GLN A 189 13.85 -25.99 12.22
N LYS A 190 14.15 -27.28 12.46
CA LYS A 190 15.13 -28.04 11.66
C LYS A 190 14.81 -28.05 10.17
N ASP A 191 13.57 -28.29 9.85
CA ASP A 191 13.07 -28.34 8.47
C ASP A 191 13.19 -26.97 7.77
N PHE A 192 12.97 -25.89 8.52
CA PHE A 192 13.17 -24.53 8.00
C PHE A 192 14.64 -24.29 7.68
N ILE A 193 15.55 -24.59 8.61
CA ILE A 193 17.00 -24.43 8.39
C ILE A 193 17.47 -25.26 7.18
N ALA A 194 17.00 -26.48 7.04
CA ALA A 194 17.38 -27.36 5.93
C ALA A 194 16.82 -26.87 4.59
N LYS A 195 15.54 -26.44 4.58
CA LYS A 195 14.86 -25.91 3.39
C LYS A 195 15.42 -24.56 2.95
N GLN A 196 15.86 -23.71 3.90
CA GLN A 196 16.44 -22.40 3.64
C GLN A 196 17.94 -22.48 3.30
N THR A 197 18.32 -23.46 2.49
CA THR A 197 19.67 -23.52 1.92
C THR A 197 20.79 -23.53 2.98
N ASN A 198 20.51 -24.15 4.13
CA ASN A 198 21.46 -24.26 5.24
C ASN A 198 21.97 -22.89 5.73
N ILE A 199 21.04 -22.03 6.14
CA ILE A 199 21.29 -20.66 6.60
C ILE A 199 22.46 -20.55 7.61
N ALA A 200 22.72 -21.61 8.34
CA ALA A 200 23.86 -21.72 9.26
C ALA A 200 25.26 -21.62 8.60
N LYS A 201 25.32 -21.77 7.26
CA LYS A 201 26.57 -21.72 6.49
C LYS A 201 26.61 -20.58 5.48
N TRP A 202 25.78 -19.56 5.65
CA TRP A 202 25.67 -18.48 4.66
C TRP A 202 26.88 -17.54 4.62
N PHE A 203 27.59 -17.36 5.73
CA PHE A 203 28.72 -16.43 5.82
C PHE A 203 29.78 -16.92 6.81
N LYS A 204 30.98 -16.37 6.77
CA LYS A 204 32.05 -16.65 7.73
C LYS A 204 31.90 -15.77 8.98
N TRP A 205 31.69 -14.49 8.77
CA TRP A 205 31.48 -13.51 9.82
C TRP A 205 30.69 -12.31 9.28
N GLY A 206 30.13 -11.52 10.17
CA GLY A 206 29.41 -10.31 9.77
C GLY A 206 29.57 -9.19 10.80
N ALA A 207 29.45 -7.96 10.31
CA ALA A 207 29.44 -6.73 11.12
C ALA A 207 28.24 -5.89 10.73
N LEU A 208 27.39 -5.57 11.72
CA LEU A 208 26.16 -4.83 11.53
C LEU A 208 26.09 -3.67 12.54
N ASP A 209 25.71 -2.49 12.06
CA ASP A 209 25.37 -1.33 12.88
C ASP A 209 23.87 -1.29 13.10
N GLY A 210 23.46 -1.21 14.37
CA GLY A 210 22.06 -1.19 14.78
C GLY A 210 21.65 0.20 15.29
N GLU A 211 20.45 0.60 14.92
CA GLU A 211 19.80 1.81 15.41
C GLU A 211 18.40 1.50 15.90
N ILE A 212 18.01 2.10 17.03
CA ILE A 212 16.65 2.04 17.57
C ILE A 212 16.07 3.44 17.52
N LYS A 213 15.05 3.63 16.70
CA LYS A 213 14.34 4.90 16.50
C LYS A 213 12.85 4.75 16.79
N PRO A 214 12.09 5.83 17.02
CA PRO A 214 10.64 5.74 17.15
C PRO A 214 9.94 5.06 15.97
N SER A 215 10.51 5.17 14.76
CA SER A 215 9.99 4.56 13.52
C SER A 215 10.34 3.07 13.35
N GLY A 216 11.23 2.51 14.19
CA GLY A 216 11.62 1.12 14.10
C GLY A 216 13.05 0.81 14.53
N ILE A 217 13.43 -0.45 14.29
CA ILE A 217 14.77 -0.97 14.55
C ILE A 217 15.42 -1.29 13.21
N SER A 218 16.63 -0.81 12.99
CA SER A 218 17.40 -1.11 11.78
C SER A 218 18.75 -1.74 12.11
N PHE A 219 19.19 -2.65 11.23
CA PHE A 219 20.56 -3.18 11.22
C PHE A 219 21.11 -3.06 9.81
N ASN A 220 22.23 -2.35 9.65
CA ASN A 220 22.90 -2.14 8.37
C ASN A 220 24.34 -2.61 8.48
N GLY A 221 24.84 -3.28 7.47
CA GLY A 221 26.22 -3.74 7.48
C GLY A 221 26.50 -4.76 6.40
N PHE A 222 27.43 -5.65 6.66
CA PHE A 222 27.80 -6.67 5.69
C PHE A 222 28.18 -8.00 6.35
N VAL A 223 28.12 -9.06 5.55
CA VAL A 223 28.67 -10.37 5.90
C VAL A 223 29.68 -10.80 4.85
N HIS A 224 30.72 -11.50 5.28
CA HIS A 224 31.78 -12.01 4.43
C HIS A 224 31.60 -13.51 4.19
N TYR A 225 31.58 -13.93 2.93
CA TYR A 225 31.28 -15.32 2.56
C TYR A 225 32.39 -16.01 1.71
N ASP A 226 33.46 -15.33 1.41
CA ASP A 226 34.54 -15.89 0.56
C ASP A 226 35.08 -17.22 1.08
N GLY A 227 35.36 -18.14 0.16
CA GLY A 227 35.86 -19.49 0.44
C GLY A 227 34.84 -20.50 0.97
N LEU A 228 33.56 -20.10 1.21
CA LEU A 228 32.51 -21.01 1.64
C LEU A 228 31.72 -21.58 0.45
N LYS A 229 32.20 -22.68 -0.16
CA LYS A 229 31.54 -23.31 -1.33
C LYS A 229 30.05 -23.68 -1.11
N ALA A 230 29.62 -23.88 0.14
CA ALA A 230 28.27 -24.23 0.52
C ALA A 230 27.45 -23.04 0.97
N ALA A 231 27.93 -21.80 0.85
CA ALA A 231 27.21 -20.60 1.22
C ALA A 231 26.23 -20.15 0.12
N PHE A 232 24.95 -19.96 0.44
CA PHE A 232 23.97 -19.52 -0.55
C PHE A 232 24.34 -18.19 -1.24
N PRO A 233 24.94 -17.19 -0.58
CA PRO A 233 25.40 -15.98 -1.25
C PRO A 233 26.31 -16.21 -2.45
N ILE A 234 26.95 -17.37 -2.55
CA ILE A 234 27.79 -17.71 -3.73
C ILE A 234 27.00 -17.76 -5.04
N ALA A 235 25.66 -18.03 -4.94
CA ALA A 235 24.77 -17.97 -6.09
C ALA A 235 24.70 -16.57 -6.71
N PHE A 236 25.04 -15.54 -5.94
CA PHE A 236 25.07 -14.14 -6.37
C PHE A 236 26.49 -13.66 -6.77
N LYS A 237 27.48 -14.54 -6.81
CA LYS A 237 28.85 -14.17 -7.18
C LYS A 237 28.89 -13.56 -8.58
N GLY A 238 29.44 -12.33 -8.68
CA GLY A 238 29.47 -11.59 -9.94
C GLY A 238 28.18 -10.87 -10.31
N GLN A 239 27.15 -10.91 -9.45
CA GLN A 239 25.99 -10.05 -9.59
C GLN A 239 26.28 -8.65 -9.04
N VAL A 240 25.57 -7.65 -9.58
CA VAL A 240 25.60 -6.26 -9.14
C VAL A 240 24.17 -5.85 -8.77
N PRO A 241 23.94 -5.10 -7.67
CA PRO A 241 22.62 -4.66 -7.30
C PRO A 241 21.88 -3.90 -8.40
N GLN A 242 20.62 -4.25 -8.66
CA GLN A 242 19.79 -3.71 -9.72
C GLN A 242 18.53 -3.03 -9.14
N ASP A 243 18.01 -2.06 -9.89
CA ASP A 243 16.63 -1.62 -9.70
C ASP A 243 15.67 -2.70 -10.21
N SER A 244 14.50 -2.83 -9.58
CA SER A 244 13.44 -3.72 -10.03
C SER A 244 12.11 -3.01 -10.11
N LYS A 245 11.32 -3.39 -11.12
CA LYS A 245 9.93 -2.94 -11.30
C LYS A 245 8.92 -4.05 -11.03
N LEU A 246 9.37 -5.21 -10.57
CA LEU A 246 8.51 -6.38 -10.37
C LEU A 246 7.43 -6.15 -9.31
N ASP A 247 7.69 -5.31 -8.32
CA ASP A 247 6.72 -4.89 -7.31
C ASP A 247 5.52 -4.11 -7.90
N ALA A 248 5.64 -3.59 -9.13
CA ALA A 248 4.52 -2.97 -9.85
C ALA A 248 3.53 -3.98 -10.45
N VAL A 249 3.86 -5.27 -10.43
CA VAL A 249 3.02 -6.35 -11.00
C VAL A 249 2.64 -7.43 -9.98
N ILE A 250 3.26 -7.43 -8.79
CA ILE A 250 2.85 -8.29 -7.69
C ILE A 250 1.54 -7.75 -7.11
N PRO A 251 0.48 -8.57 -6.94
CA PRO A 251 -0.83 -8.11 -6.47
C PRO A 251 -0.79 -7.30 -5.18
N ALA A 252 -1.75 -6.38 -5.04
CA ALA A 252 -1.85 -5.51 -3.87
C ALA A 252 -2.14 -6.28 -2.57
N ASP A 253 -2.92 -7.37 -2.65
CA ASP A 253 -3.36 -8.13 -1.47
C ASP A 253 -2.29 -9.02 -0.83
N VAL A 254 -1.09 -9.09 -1.39
CA VAL A 254 0.00 -9.89 -0.81
C VAL A 254 0.43 -9.34 0.55
N LYS A 255 0.77 -10.25 1.46
CA LYS A 255 1.23 -9.96 2.82
C LYS A 255 2.74 -10.09 2.97
N CYS A 256 3.37 -10.71 1.98
CA CYS A 256 4.82 -10.87 1.93
C CYS A 256 5.28 -10.88 0.48
N VAL A 257 6.42 -10.24 0.21
CA VAL A 257 7.04 -10.14 -1.11
C VAL A 257 8.51 -10.54 -1.01
N SER A 258 8.95 -11.38 -1.94
CA SER A 258 10.38 -11.70 -2.12
C SER A 258 10.75 -11.46 -3.58
N ILE A 259 11.71 -10.58 -3.85
CA ILE A 259 12.12 -10.19 -5.21
C ILE A 259 13.63 -10.43 -5.40
N LEU A 260 13.98 -11.06 -6.53
CA LEU A 260 15.33 -11.15 -7.07
C LEU A 260 15.51 -10.14 -8.21
N ALA A 261 16.61 -9.41 -8.16
CA ALA A 261 17.03 -8.49 -9.21
C ALA A 261 18.46 -8.85 -9.67
N LEU A 262 18.57 -9.45 -10.84
CA LEU A 262 19.78 -10.02 -11.41
C LEU A 262 20.22 -9.22 -12.64
N ASN A 263 21.49 -8.88 -12.73
CA ASN A 263 22.07 -8.30 -13.93
C ASN A 263 22.47 -9.36 -14.96
N ASP A 264 22.84 -10.57 -14.54
CA ASP A 264 23.21 -11.69 -15.38
C ASP A 264 22.56 -13.00 -14.91
N VAL A 265 21.47 -13.38 -15.57
CA VAL A 265 20.69 -14.60 -15.28
C VAL A 265 21.52 -15.86 -15.52
N LYS A 266 22.32 -15.89 -16.58
CA LYS A 266 23.15 -17.08 -16.95
C LYS A 266 24.20 -17.33 -15.88
N ASN A 267 24.89 -16.29 -15.44
CA ASN A 267 25.88 -16.38 -14.36
C ASN A 267 25.20 -16.79 -13.04
N TYR A 268 24.04 -16.23 -12.70
CA TYR A 268 23.30 -16.62 -11.49
C TYR A 268 22.95 -18.12 -11.51
N LEU A 269 22.42 -18.66 -12.61
CA LEU A 269 22.04 -20.06 -12.71
C LEU A 269 23.23 -20.99 -12.60
N ALA A 270 24.38 -20.65 -13.22
CA ALA A 270 25.62 -21.39 -13.11
C ALA A 270 26.19 -21.37 -11.67
N SER A 271 26.15 -20.21 -11.03
CA SER A 271 26.59 -20.04 -9.64
C SER A 271 25.63 -20.75 -8.65
N LEU A 272 24.34 -20.80 -8.94
CA LEU A 272 23.35 -21.57 -8.17
C LEU A 272 23.63 -23.08 -8.26
N GLU A 273 24.02 -23.60 -9.39
CA GLU A 273 24.46 -25.01 -9.52
C GLU A 273 25.73 -25.30 -8.71
N SER A 274 26.71 -24.41 -8.76
CA SER A 274 27.94 -24.50 -7.96
C SER A 274 27.63 -24.51 -6.46
N TYR A 275 26.71 -23.66 -6.01
CA TYR A 275 26.20 -23.65 -4.64
C TYR A 275 25.52 -25.00 -4.29
N ARG A 276 24.58 -25.49 -5.14
CA ARG A 276 23.87 -26.76 -4.94
C ARG A 276 24.82 -27.95 -4.83
N TYR A 277 25.91 -27.96 -5.62
CA TYR A 277 26.98 -28.94 -5.52
C TYR A 277 27.68 -28.86 -4.14
N GLY A 278 28.14 -27.68 -3.74
CA GLY A 278 28.80 -27.46 -2.45
C GLY A 278 27.90 -27.75 -1.23
N ALA A 279 26.60 -27.53 -1.36
CA ALA A 279 25.60 -27.79 -0.31
C ALA A 279 25.12 -29.26 -0.29
N GLY A 280 25.59 -30.14 -1.20
CA GLY A 280 25.16 -31.53 -1.29
C GLY A 280 23.70 -31.71 -1.79
N GLN A 281 23.13 -30.69 -2.45
CA GLN A 281 21.75 -30.71 -2.95
C GLN A 281 21.68 -31.06 -4.45
N ILE A 282 22.77 -31.06 -5.13
CA ILE A 282 22.84 -31.13 -6.62
C ILE A 282 22.16 -32.39 -7.17
N GLU A 283 22.41 -33.55 -6.57
CA GLU A 283 21.86 -34.82 -7.03
C GLU A 283 20.32 -34.87 -6.98
N ASN A 284 19.73 -34.38 -5.90
CA ASN A 284 18.28 -34.31 -5.76
C ASN A 284 17.67 -33.38 -6.81
N VAL A 285 18.30 -32.21 -7.04
CA VAL A 285 17.82 -31.23 -8.03
C VAL A 285 18.00 -31.79 -9.45
N ARG A 286 19.13 -32.42 -9.77
CA ARG A 286 19.36 -33.06 -11.08
C ARG A 286 18.36 -34.15 -11.37
N LYS A 287 18.12 -35.04 -10.40
CA LYS A 287 17.06 -36.06 -10.51
C LYS A 287 15.69 -35.43 -10.83
N ARG A 288 15.33 -34.38 -10.14
CA ARG A 288 14.05 -33.68 -10.37
C ARG A 288 14.00 -32.98 -11.72
N LYS A 289 15.08 -32.32 -12.15
CA LYS A 289 15.19 -31.73 -13.48
C LYS A 289 15.14 -32.76 -14.60
N GLN A 290 15.76 -33.90 -14.41
CA GLN A 290 15.66 -35.04 -15.35
C GLN A 290 14.22 -35.55 -15.47
N GLU A 291 13.50 -35.62 -14.35
CA GLU A 291 12.08 -35.96 -14.35
C GLU A 291 11.29 -34.94 -15.16
N PHE A 292 11.56 -33.64 -14.98
CA PHE A 292 10.90 -32.56 -15.77
C PHE A 292 11.26 -32.69 -17.26
N ALA A 293 12.51 -32.97 -17.60
CA ALA A 293 12.92 -33.20 -19.00
C ALA A 293 12.15 -34.38 -19.61
N ARG A 294 12.00 -35.48 -18.84
CA ARG A 294 11.19 -36.64 -19.29
C ARG A 294 9.72 -36.26 -19.51
N LEU A 295 9.15 -35.40 -18.68
CA LEU A 295 7.74 -35.00 -18.77
C LEU A 295 7.51 -33.98 -19.89
N PHE A 296 8.37 -32.97 -20.02
CA PHE A 296 8.12 -31.75 -20.80
C PHE A 296 9.04 -31.62 -22.05
N GLY A 297 10.11 -32.39 -22.14
CA GLY A 297 11.07 -32.33 -23.24
C GLY A 297 12.50 -32.03 -22.80
N ASP A 298 13.48 -32.58 -23.50
CA ASP A 298 14.88 -32.58 -23.08
C ASP A 298 15.58 -31.21 -23.12
N LYS A 299 15.08 -30.29 -23.93
CA LYS A 299 15.61 -28.91 -24.05
C LYS A 299 15.00 -27.89 -23.12
N LEU A 300 14.21 -28.33 -22.11
CA LEU A 300 13.42 -27.50 -21.22
C LEU A 300 14.24 -26.39 -20.57
N GLU A 301 15.41 -26.70 -20.02
CA GLU A 301 16.26 -25.69 -19.34
C GLU A 301 16.78 -24.62 -20.29
N GLU A 302 17.28 -25.02 -21.46
CA GLU A 302 17.81 -24.10 -22.45
C GLU A 302 16.73 -23.17 -22.99
N GLU A 303 15.55 -23.70 -23.30
CA GLU A 303 14.41 -22.95 -23.82
C GLU A 303 13.93 -21.90 -22.81
N TRP A 304 13.81 -22.27 -21.53
CA TRP A 304 13.46 -21.30 -20.49
C TRP A 304 14.58 -20.27 -20.27
N GLN A 305 15.85 -20.70 -20.19
CA GLN A 305 16.97 -19.79 -19.95
C GLN A 305 17.07 -18.72 -21.06
N ALA A 306 16.75 -19.06 -22.30
CA ALA A 306 16.74 -18.12 -23.41
C ALA A 306 15.70 -17.01 -23.26
N LEU A 307 14.59 -17.28 -22.58
CA LEU A 307 13.47 -16.34 -22.38
C LEU A 307 13.59 -15.48 -21.14
N LEU A 308 14.32 -15.91 -20.11
CA LEU A 308 14.36 -15.24 -18.81
C LEU A 308 14.97 -13.83 -18.89
N LYS A 309 14.40 -12.91 -18.13
CA LYS A 309 14.99 -11.64 -17.69
C LYS A 309 15.34 -11.72 -16.21
N GLY A 310 16.09 -10.74 -15.70
CA GLY A 310 16.65 -10.76 -14.34
C GLY A 310 15.71 -10.38 -13.20
N GLU A 311 14.42 -10.21 -13.43
CA GLU A 311 13.47 -9.85 -12.40
C GLU A 311 12.50 -10.99 -12.11
N TRP A 312 12.65 -11.61 -10.94
CA TRP A 312 11.80 -12.71 -10.48
C TRP A 312 11.33 -12.44 -9.05
N GLY A 313 10.15 -12.90 -8.71
CA GLY A 313 9.67 -12.73 -7.34
C GLY A 313 8.52 -13.64 -6.99
N LYS A 314 8.19 -13.63 -5.72
CA LYS A 314 6.99 -14.28 -5.19
C LYS A 314 6.22 -13.32 -4.29
N GLY A 315 4.89 -13.47 -4.27
CA GLY A 315 3.99 -12.78 -3.38
C GLY A 315 3.14 -13.79 -2.61
N THR A 316 3.19 -13.75 -1.28
CA THR A 316 2.36 -14.59 -0.40
C THR A 316 1.09 -13.82 -0.05
N LEU A 317 -0.07 -14.36 -0.42
CA LEU A 317 -1.39 -13.82 -0.11
C LEU A 317 -1.85 -14.19 1.30
N SER A 318 -1.60 -15.43 1.70
CA SER A 318 -1.91 -15.94 3.03
C SER A 318 -1.04 -17.14 3.39
N TYR A 319 -0.97 -17.43 4.69
CA TYR A 319 -0.31 -18.61 5.21
C TYR A 319 -1.32 -19.50 5.98
N ASP A 320 -1.50 -20.74 5.53
CA ASP A 320 -2.32 -21.74 6.22
C ASP A 320 -1.44 -22.50 7.23
N ALA A 321 -1.56 -22.12 8.51
CA ALA A 321 -0.79 -22.74 9.58
C ALA A 321 -1.14 -24.24 9.80
N SER A 322 -2.37 -24.68 9.46
CA SER A 322 -2.81 -26.07 9.62
C SER A 322 -2.16 -27.00 8.60
N ARG A 323 -2.01 -26.52 7.37
CA ARG A 323 -1.39 -27.24 6.26
C ARG A 323 0.09 -26.93 6.09
N LYS A 324 0.61 -25.90 6.80
CA LYS A 324 1.96 -25.37 6.66
C LYS A 324 2.28 -24.97 5.21
N GLN A 325 1.35 -24.29 4.56
CA GLN A 325 1.46 -23.93 3.16
C GLN A 325 1.24 -22.44 2.94
N GLU A 326 2.08 -21.86 2.08
CA GLU A 326 1.90 -20.51 1.56
C GLU A 326 0.92 -20.54 0.38
N GLU A 327 -0.13 -19.75 0.44
CA GLU A 327 -0.95 -19.42 -0.72
C GLU A 327 -0.39 -18.17 -1.37
N GLY A 328 -0.14 -18.21 -2.67
CA GLY A 328 0.46 -17.06 -3.34
C GLY A 328 0.82 -17.32 -4.78
N ILE A 329 1.64 -16.43 -5.31
CA ILE A 329 2.10 -16.43 -6.70
C ILE A 329 3.61 -16.36 -6.80
N VAL A 330 4.13 -16.86 -7.93
CA VAL A 330 5.52 -16.66 -8.39
C VAL A 330 5.46 -15.96 -9.74
N VAL A 331 6.12 -14.82 -9.86
CA VAL A 331 6.17 -13.98 -11.07
C VAL A 331 7.56 -14.01 -11.66
N VAL A 332 7.66 -14.32 -12.93
CA VAL A 332 8.91 -14.37 -13.68
C VAL A 332 8.81 -13.45 -14.89
N HIS A 333 9.71 -12.47 -14.98
CA HIS A 333 9.80 -11.57 -16.12
C HIS A 333 10.53 -12.26 -17.28
N VAL A 334 9.93 -12.25 -18.47
CA VAL A 334 10.45 -12.87 -19.67
C VAL A 334 10.65 -11.84 -20.80
N LYS A 335 11.47 -12.18 -21.79
CA LYS A 335 11.75 -11.29 -22.94
C LYS A 335 10.53 -11.10 -23.84
N ALA A 336 9.72 -12.18 -24.02
CA ALA A 336 8.51 -12.16 -24.81
C ALA A 336 7.49 -13.15 -24.25
N GLY A 337 6.34 -12.65 -23.81
CA GLY A 337 5.28 -13.48 -23.24
C GLY A 337 4.65 -14.44 -24.24
N SER A 338 4.52 -14.04 -25.51
CA SER A 338 4.02 -14.93 -26.58
C SER A 338 4.88 -16.17 -26.77
N LEU A 339 6.22 -16.00 -26.70
CA LEU A 339 7.16 -17.14 -26.77
C LEU A 339 7.08 -18.02 -25.51
N ALA A 340 6.94 -17.40 -24.33
CA ALA A 340 6.77 -18.15 -23.07
C ALA A 340 5.45 -18.93 -23.06
N ARG A 341 4.35 -18.35 -23.58
CA ARG A 341 3.08 -19.06 -23.78
C ARG A 341 3.23 -20.24 -24.72
N GLY A 342 3.87 -20.05 -25.88
CA GLY A 342 4.14 -21.13 -26.83
C GLY A 342 5.00 -22.26 -26.23
N LEU A 343 5.98 -21.90 -25.39
CA LEU A 343 6.78 -22.90 -24.67
C LEU A 343 5.94 -23.68 -23.65
N LEU A 344 5.09 -23.03 -22.89
CA LEU A 344 4.18 -23.69 -21.94
C LEU A 344 3.21 -24.62 -22.67
N GLU A 345 2.62 -24.20 -23.78
CA GLU A 345 1.74 -25.04 -24.61
C GLU A 345 2.46 -26.27 -25.14
N LYS A 346 3.69 -26.10 -25.65
CA LYS A 346 4.56 -27.21 -26.08
C LYS A 346 4.85 -28.20 -24.94
N MET A 347 5.19 -27.68 -23.76
CA MET A 347 5.46 -28.50 -22.56
C MET A 347 4.25 -29.34 -22.18
N LEU A 348 3.07 -28.69 -22.08
CA LEU A 348 1.83 -29.36 -21.64
C LEU A 348 1.32 -30.35 -22.68
N LYS A 349 1.48 -30.07 -23.97
CA LYS A 349 1.19 -31.01 -25.05
C LYS A 349 2.09 -32.24 -24.99
N THR A 350 3.39 -32.06 -24.75
CA THR A 350 4.35 -33.17 -24.54
C THR A 350 3.96 -33.99 -23.34
N TYR A 351 3.60 -33.36 -22.21
CA TYR A 351 3.13 -34.05 -21.03
C TYR A 351 1.86 -34.84 -21.28
N ALA A 352 0.84 -34.24 -21.92
CA ALA A 352 -0.43 -34.89 -22.23
C ALA A 352 -0.23 -36.15 -23.08
N SER A 353 0.60 -36.06 -24.12
CA SER A 353 0.96 -37.18 -24.98
C SER A 353 1.65 -38.32 -24.23
N LYS A 354 2.59 -38.03 -23.34
CA LYS A 354 3.35 -39.03 -22.58
C LYS A 354 2.59 -39.64 -21.41
N SER A 355 1.71 -38.86 -20.75
CA SER A 355 0.95 -39.31 -19.57
C SER A 355 -0.42 -39.93 -19.90
N GLY A 356 -0.87 -39.86 -21.15
CA GLY A 356 -2.22 -40.21 -21.54
C GLY A 356 -3.32 -39.29 -21.02
N THR A 357 -2.93 -38.10 -20.51
CA THR A 357 -3.86 -37.09 -20.03
C THR A 357 -4.45 -36.32 -21.18
N SER A 358 -5.76 -35.98 -21.14
CA SER A 358 -6.35 -35.11 -22.15
C SER A 358 -5.73 -33.71 -22.12
N GLU A 359 -5.20 -33.23 -23.25
CA GLU A 359 -4.64 -31.89 -23.38
C GLU A 359 -5.66 -30.81 -22.95
N ILE A 360 -6.93 -30.96 -23.36
CA ILE A 360 -8.02 -30.03 -22.98
C ILE A 360 -8.18 -29.92 -21.47
N SER A 361 -7.89 -30.98 -20.71
CA SER A 361 -8.00 -30.98 -19.25
C SER A 361 -6.97 -30.09 -18.55
N LEU A 362 -5.91 -29.70 -19.26
CA LEU A 362 -4.85 -28.83 -18.75
C LEU A 362 -5.15 -27.34 -19.02
N TYR A 363 -6.04 -27.04 -19.98
CA TYR A 363 -6.47 -25.67 -20.30
C TYR A 363 -7.67 -25.31 -19.43
N ARG A 364 -7.62 -24.13 -18.84
CA ARG A 364 -8.64 -23.60 -17.94
C ARG A 364 -8.91 -22.14 -18.26
N SER A 365 -10.03 -21.63 -17.82
CA SER A 365 -10.35 -20.21 -17.85
C SER A 365 -11.26 -19.85 -16.69
N PHE A 366 -11.14 -18.62 -16.20
CA PHE A 366 -12.09 -18.01 -15.29
C PHE A 366 -12.58 -16.69 -15.86
N ALA A 367 -13.81 -16.30 -15.51
CA ALA A 367 -14.31 -14.99 -15.82
C ALA A 367 -13.71 -13.98 -14.84
N LEU A 368 -13.02 -12.96 -15.35
CA LEU A 368 -12.57 -11.85 -14.54
C LEU A 368 -13.73 -10.88 -14.26
N ASP A 369 -14.54 -10.68 -15.28
CA ASP A 369 -15.81 -9.95 -15.26
C ASP A 369 -16.72 -10.48 -16.38
N LYS A 370 -17.87 -9.83 -16.65
CA LYS A 370 -18.81 -10.26 -17.68
C LYS A 370 -18.25 -10.17 -19.10
N ASP A 371 -17.27 -9.31 -19.32
CA ASP A 371 -16.70 -9.02 -20.65
C ASP A 371 -15.37 -9.72 -20.90
N LYS A 372 -14.66 -10.17 -19.85
CA LYS A 372 -13.30 -10.72 -20.01
C LYS A 372 -13.15 -12.09 -19.30
N LYS A 373 -12.67 -13.07 -20.08
CA LYS A 373 -12.17 -14.35 -19.56
C LYS A 373 -10.65 -14.37 -19.62
N VAL A 374 -10.02 -14.91 -18.60
CA VAL A 374 -8.58 -15.13 -18.52
C VAL A 374 -8.29 -16.62 -18.66
N SER A 375 -7.45 -16.96 -19.63
CA SER A 375 -7.04 -18.35 -19.87
C SER A 375 -5.74 -18.64 -19.10
N TYR A 376 -5.66 -19.81 -18.51
CA TYR A 376 -4.50 -20.29 -17.76
C TYR A 376 -4.34 -21.81 -17.93
N PHE A 377 -3.21 -22.34 -17.46
CA PHE A 377 -2.90 -23.76 -17.55
C PHE A 377 -2.79 -24.38 -16.15
N LYS A 378 -3.18 -25.63 -16.03
CA LYS A 378 -2.91 -26.46 -14.87
C LYS A 378 -1.53 -27.11 -15.04
N MET A 379 -0.63 -26.85 -14.08
CA MET A 379 0.70 -27.47 -14.07
C MET A 379 0.66 -28.84 -13.39
N PRO A 380 1.25 -29.87 -13.99
CA PRO A 380 1.28 -31.22 -13.41
C PRO A 380 2.32 -31.39 -12.28
N VAL A 381 3.18 -30.41 -12.08
CA VAL A 381 4.26 -30.42 -11.06
C VAL A 381 4.20 -29.18 -10.18
N PRO A 382 4.10 -29.33 -8.86
CA PRO A 382 3.91 -28.19 -7.96
C PRO A 382 5.19 -27.46 -7.55
N ASP A 383 6.37 -27.98 -7.87
CA ASP A 383 7.67 -27.48 -7.43
C ASP A 383 8.53 -26.90 -8.58
N PHE A 384 7.89 -26.61 -9.71
CA PHE A 384 8.59 -26.22 -10.95
C PHE A 384 9.53 -25.03 -10.76
N ALA A 385 9.05 -23.90 -10.28
CA ALA A 385 9.88 -22.68 -10.17
C ALA A 385 11.05 -22.84 -9.20
N GLY A 386 10.84 -23.48 -8.06
CA GLY A 386 11.87 -23.71 -7.06
C GLY A 386 13.01 -24.64 -7.55
N VAL A 387 12.64 -25.68 -8.27
CA VAL A 387 13.62 -26.63 -8.87
C VAL A 387 14.40 -25.98 -10.00
N MET A 388 13.69 -25.30 -10.91
CA MET A 388 14.32 -24.70 -12.09
C MET A 388 15.20 -23.50 -11.73
N TRP A 389 14.73 -22.57 -10.91
CA TRP A 389 15.33 -21.23 -10.75
C TRP A 389 15.82 -20.92 -9.34
N GLY A 390 15.64 -21.83 -8.41
CA GLY A 390 16.18 -21.71 -7.06
C GLY A 390 15.17 -21.52 -5.96
N TYR A 391 15.63 -21.78 -4.74
CA TYR A 391 14.80 -21.82 -3.55
C TYR A 391 14.06 -20.51 -3.25
N VAL A 392 14.63 -19.35 -3.63
CA VAL A 392 13.99 -18.05 -3.39
C VAL A 392 12.58 -17.97 -4.00
N LEU A 393 12.37 -18.71 -5.11
CA LEU A 393 11.07 -18.87 -5.76
C LEU A 393 10.30 -20.13 -5.30
N GLY A 394 10.86 -20.90 -4.38
CA GLY A 394 10.21 -22.06 -3.77
C GLY A 394 9.28 -21.67 -2.61
N GLY A 395 8.58 -22.68 -2.07
CA GLY A 395 7.64 -22.51 -0.95
C GLY A 395 6.21 -22.34 -1.40
N ILE A 396 5.95 -21.63 -2.49
CA ILE A 396 4.64 -21.55 -3.14
C ILE A 396 4.52 -22.65 -4.19
N ALA A 397 3.45 -23.43 -4.13
CA ALA A 397 3.20 -24.46 -5.12
C ALA A 397 2.86 -23.85 -6.49
N THR A 398 3.41 -24.41 -7.56
CA THR A 398 3.20 -23.93 -8.94
C THR A 398 2.12 -24.77 -9.65
N ASN A 399 0.93 -24.88 -9.07
CA ASN A 399 -0.17 -25.72 -9.55
C ASN A 399 -0.86 -25.18 -10.81
N TYR A 400 -0.78 -23.88 -11.01
CA TYR A 400 -1.41 -23.15 -12.11
C TYR A 400 -0.44 -22.12 -12.70
N VAL A 401 -0.60 -21.80 -13.99
CA VAL A 401 0.23 -20.79 -14.65
C VAL A 401 -0.57 -20.02 -15.71
N LEU A 402 -0.36 -18.71 -15.74
CA LEU A 402 -0.83 -17.84 -16.82
C LEU A 402 0.33 -16.99 -17.38
N VAL A 403 0.11 -16.46 -18.56
CA VAL A 403 1.03 -15.49 -19.18
C VAL A 403 0.24 -14.24 -19.49
N GLU A 404 0.67 -13.11 -18.95
CA GLU A 404 0.12 -11.78 -19.23
C GLU A 404 1.26 -10.82 -19.56
N ASP A 405 1.18 -10.14 -20.69
CA ASP A 405 2.26 -9.36 -21.29
C ASP A 405 3.59 -10.14 -21.30
N ASN A 406 4.63 -9.66 -20.65
CA ASN A 406 5.93 -10.32 -20.53
C ASN A 406 6.13 -10.97 -19.16
N TYR A 407 5.08 -11.35 -18.46
CA TYR A 407 5.15 -12.03 -17.17
C TYR A 407 4.55 -13.42 -17.25
N VAL A 408 5.30 -14.38 -16.74
CA VAL A 408 4.82 -15.74 -16.47
C VAL A 408 4.49 -15.81 -14.98
N VAL A 409 3.24 -16.12 -14.66
CA VAL A 409 2.73 -16.10 -13.29
C VAL A 409 2.25 -17.49 -12.91
N PHE A 410 2.98 -18.13 -12.00
CA PHE A 410 2.55 -19.36 -11.36
C PHE A 410 1.78 -19.06 -10.08
N ALA A 411 0.85 -19.92 -9.70
CA ALA A 411 0.12 -19.79 -8.45
C ALA A 411 -0.16 -21.14 -7.80
N SER A 412 -0.28 -21.13 -6.49
CA SER A 412 -0.67 -22.30 -5.70
C SER A 412 -2.14 -22.66 -5.87
N SER A 413 -2.98 -21.68 -6.16
CA SER A 413 -4.42 -21.83 -6.35
C SER A 413 -4.92 -20.95 -7.50
N GLU A 414 -6.12 -21.29 -7.98
CA GLU A 414 -6.82 -20.45 -8.96
C GLU A 414 -7.13 -19.06 -8.42
N LYS A 415 -7.41 -18.94 -7.11
CA LYS A 415 -7.61 -17.67 -6.41
C LYS A 415 -6.37 -16.76 -6.51
N GLY A 416 -5.16 -17.33 -6.43
CA GLY A 416 -3.92 -16.57 -6.63
C GLY A 416 -3.80 -15.98 -8.02
N LEU A 417 -4.19 -16.74 -9.08
CA LEU A 417 -4.23 -16.21 -10.45
C LEU A 417 -5.32 -15.13 -10.62
N GLN A 418 -6.48 -15.32 -9.98
CA GLN A 418 -7.56 -14.33 -10.01
C GLN A 418 -7.13 -13.01 -9.35
N ALA A 419 -6.46 -13.09 -8.20
CA ALA A 419 -5.91 -11.92 -7.52
C ALA A 419 -4.93 -11.16 -8.43
N PHE A 420 -3.98 -11.88 -9.05
CA PHE A 420 -3.05 -11.28 -10.00
C PHE A 420 -3.77 -10.63 -11.18
N ALA A 421 -4.64 -11.37 -11.88
CA ALA A 421 -5.29 -10.87 -13.09
C ALA A 421 -6.21 -9.67 -12.79
N SER A 422 -6.93 -9.70 -11.67
CA SER A 422 -7.79 -8.61 -11.23
C SER A 422 -6.98 -7.35 -10.95
N ASP A 423 -5.91 -7.46 -10.17
CA ASP A 423 -5.09 -6.29 -9.80
C ASP A 423 -4.30 -5.77 -11.00
N TYR A 424 -3.74 -6.65 -11.82
CA TYR A 424 -3.04 -6.27 -13.04
C TYR A 424 -3.91 -5.45 -13.98
N MET A 425 -5.18 -5.87 -14.19
CA MET A 425 -6.13 -5.15 -15.03
C MET A 425 -6.61 -3.83 -14.43
N ARG A 426 -6.56 -3.68 -13.10
CA ARG A 426 -6.84 -2.43 -12.39
C ARG A 426 -5.59 -1.56 -12.19
N ARG A 427 -4.43 -2.04 -12.67
CA ARG A 427 -3.12 -1.39 -12.52
C ARG A 427 -2.70 -1.21 -11.05
N LEU A 428 -3.12 -2.17 -10.21
CA LEU A 428 -2.77 -2.22 -8.79
C LEU A 428 -1.61 -3.16 -8.53
N SER A 429 -0.90 -2.88 -7.48
CA SER A 429 0.20 -3.73 -7.03
C SER A 429 0.48 -3.55 -5.54
N VAL A 430 1.39 -4.33 -5.01
CA VAL A 430 1.87 -4.17 -3.64
C VAL A 430 2.43 -2.77 -3.35
N ARG A 431 2.90 -2.04 -4.38
CA ARG A 431 3.33 -0.64 -4.26
C ARG A 431 2.25 0.30 -3.72
N ASP A 432 0.99 -0.07 -3.90
CA ASP A 432 -0.16 0.75 -3.49
C ASP A 432 -0.53 0.53 -2.02
N GLN A 433 0.11 -0.45 -1.37
CA GLN A 433 -0.08 -0.75 0.04
C GLN A 433 0.77 0.15 0.93
N GLU A 434 0.15 0.74 1.93
CA GLU A 434 0.78 1.68 2.86
C GLU A 434 1.97 1.06 3.61
N TRP A 435 1.80 -0.20 4.10
CA TRP A 435 2.88 -0.92 4.79
C TRP A 435 4.12 -1.09 3.90
N TYR A 436 3.89 -1.37 2.61
CA TYR A 436 4.96 -1.53 1.63
C TYR A 436 5.67 -0.20 1.36
N GLN A 437 4.91 0.87 1.12
CA GLN A 437 5.45 2.20 0.84
C GLN A 437 6.31 2.72 1.99
N LYS A 438 5.79 2.66 3.22
CA LYS A 438 6.52 3.08 4.42
C LYS A 438 7.84 2.32 4.57
N LEU A 439 7.82 0.99 4.39
CA LEU A 439 9.00 0.15 4.50
C LEU A 439 9.99 0.39 3.35
N ARG A 440 9.49 0.52 2.12
CA ARG A 440 10.32 0.68 0.91
C ARG A 440 11.19 1.94 0.95
N THR A 441 10.72 3.01 1.58
CA THR A 441 11.50 4.26 1.76
C THR A 441 12.70 4.12 2.68
N LYS A 442 12.75 3.08 3.51
CA LYS A 442 13.85 2.80 4.44
C LYS A 442 14.95 1.91 3.85
N LEU A 443 14.75 1.43 2.62
CA LEU A 443 15.63 0.47 1.94
C LEU A 443 16.24 1.08 0.69
N SER A 444 17.37 0.51 0.23
CA SER A 444 18.02 0.95 -1.03
C SER A 444 17.12 0.68 -2.24
N SER A 445 17.18 1.53 -3.26
CA SER A 445 16.50 1.31 -4.54
C SER A 445 17.07 0.10 -5.27
N LYS A 446 18.40 -0.11 -5.22
CA LYS A 446 19.12 -1.21 -5.87
C LYS A 446 19.42 -2.34 -4.91
N PHE A 447 19.17 -3.57 -5.34
CA PHE A 447 19.38 -4.78 -4.56
C PHE A 447 19.59 -6.01 -5.50
N ASN A 448 20.03 -7.12 -4.93
CA ASN A 448 19.97 -8.42 -5.61
C ASN A 448 18.84 -9.29 -5.08
N TRP A 449 18.53 -9.16 -3.80
CA TRP A 449 17.35 -9.79 -3.19
C TRP A 449 16.73 -8.88 -2.14
N MET A 450 15.42 -8.88 -2.12
CA MET A 450 14.62 -8.11 -1.15
C MET A 450 13.45 -8.98 -0.66
N TYR A 451 13.21 -8.93 0.64
CA TYR A 451 12.09 -9.58 1.33
C TYR A 451 11.38 -8.55 2.19
N LEU A 452 10.10 -8.33 1.92
CA LEU A 452 9.26 -7.41 2.67
C LEU A 452 8.00 -8.13 3.14
N SER A 453 7.57 -7.87 4.37
CA SER A 453 6.44 -8.57 4.99
C SER A 453 5.64 -7.65 5.90
N GLU A 454 4.32 -7.75 5.84
CA GLU A 454 3.41 -7.26 6.85
C GLU A 454 3.45 -8.20 8.07
N MET A 455 3.86 -7.66 9.24
CA MET A 455 4.18 -8.50 10.40
C MET A 455 2.96 -9.24 10.96
N VAL A 456 1.85 -8.55 11.16
CA VAL A 456 0.66 -9.11 11.83
C VAL A 456 0.08 -10.28 11.04
N SER A 457 -0.09 -10.11 9.73
CA SER A 457 -0.64 -11.15 8.84
C SER A 457 0.30 -12.35 8.69
N MET A 458 1.61 -12.14 8.79
CA MET A 458 2.61 -13.21 8.65
C MET A 458 3.09 -13.78 9.99
N LEU A 459 2.56 -13.31 11.11
CA LEU A 459 2.94 -13.82 12.44
C LEU A 459 2.76 -15.36 12.56
N PRO A 460 1.66 -15.98 12.05
CA PRO A 460 1.51 -17.45 12.09
C PRO A 460 2.63 -18.19 11.34
N TYR A 461 3.17 -17.61 10.27
CA TYR A 461 4.33 -18.15 9.57
C TYR A 461 5.59 -18.07 10.46
N TYR A 462 5.85 -16.93 11.10
CA TYR A 462 7.00 -16.76 11.98
C TYR A 462 6.93 -17.68 13.21
N GLU A 463 5.75 -17.86 13.81
CA GLU A 463 5.53 -18.83 14.88
C GLU A 463 5.85 -20.27 14.43
N GLN A 464 5.48 -20.62 13.20
CA GLN A 464 5.72 -21.96 12.65
C GLN A 464 7.20 -22.24 12.37
N VAL A 465 7.97 -21.24 11.93
CA VAL A 465 9.41 -21.41 11.60
C VAL A 465 10.32 -21.27 12.82
N THR A 466 9.82 -20.71 13.92
CA THR A 466 10.56 -20.54 15.16
C THR A 466 10.42 -21.75 16.12
N LYS A 467 11.31 -21.84 17.08
CA LYS A 467 11.36 -22.95 18.05
C LYS A 467 11.83 -22.43 19.43
N GLY A 468 11.58 -23.22 20.48
CA GLY A 468 12.08 -22.98 21.83
C GLY A 468 11.76 -21.57 22.33
N THR A 469 12.72 -20.93 22.96
CA THR A 469 12.56 -19.61 23.59
C THR A 469 12.03 -18.53 22.63
N LEU A 470 12.46 -18.55 21.37
CA LEU A 470 11.99 -17.54 20.40
C LEU A 470 10.51 -17.73 20.07
N ARG A 471 10.07 -18.98 19.87
CA ARG A 471 8.65 -19.29 19.66
C ARG A 471 7.80 -18.91 20.87
N GLU A 472 8.25 -19.28 22.06
CA GLU A 472 7.56 -18.90 23.31
C GLU A 472 7.48 -17.38 23.47
N LEU A 473 8.52 -16.64 23.07
CA LEU A 473 8.53 -15.17 23.08
C LEU A 473 7.45 -14.62 22.15
N LEU A 474 7.36 -15.11 20.91
CA LEU A 474 6.35 -14.68 19.94
C LEU A 474 4.92 -15.00 20.41
N GLU A 475 4.69 -16.22 20.90
CA GLU A 475 3.38 -16.67 21.39
C GLU A 475 2.92 -15.87 22.63
N ARG A 476 3.84 -15.61 23.59
CA ARG A 476 3.52 -14.86 24.82
C ARG A 476 3.32 -13.36 24.59
N ASN A 477 3.95 -12.80 23.56
CA ASN A 477 3.91 -11.36 23.24
C ASN A 477 3.16 -11.06 21.96
N LYS A 478 2.20 -11.90 21.60
CA LYS A 478 1.45 -11.73 20.36
C LYS A 478 0.85 -10.33 20.22
N GLU A 479 0.21 -9.82 21.28
CA GLU A 479 -0.29 -8.45 21.35
C GLU A 479 0.83 -7.39 21.27
N GLY A 480 1.97 -7.67 21.89
CA GLY A 480 3.16 -6.79 21.81
C GLY A 480 3.80 -6.79 20.42
N MET A 481 3.69 -7.89 19.67
CA MET A 481 4.21 -7.96 18.30
C MET A 481 3.43 -7.08 17.32
N GLU A 482 2.19 -6.71 17.63
CA GLU A 482 1.39 -5.78 16.85
C GLU A 482 2.00 -4.36 16.79
N VAL A 483 2.93 -4.06 17.70
CA VAL A 483 3.71 -2.82 17.63
C VAL A 483 4.56 -2.73 16.34
N PHE A 484 4.93 -3.89 15.80
CA PHE A 484 5.69 -3.96 14.55
C PHE A 484 4.75 -4.15 13.37
N SER A 485 4.67 -3.15 12.52
CA SER A 485 3.79 -3.18 11.34
C SER A 485 4.38 -4.00 10.20
N SER A 486 5.69 -3.92 9.98
CA SER A 486 6.33 -4.57 8.85
C SER A 486 7.81 -4.88 9.06
N LEU A 487 8.31 -5.91 8.36
CA LEU A 487 9.69 -6.36 8.34
C LEU A 487 10.27 -6.27 6.94
N GLY A 488 11.45 -5.66 6.79
CA GLY A 488 12.22 -5.58 5.56
C GLY A 488 13.61 -6.18 5.70
N LEU A 489 13.99 -7.01 4.73
CA LEU A 489 15.33 -7.54 4.55
C LEU A 489 15.78 -7.25 3.11
N GLN A 490 17.01 -6.81 2.94
CA GLN A 490 17.56 -6.52 1.62
C GLN A 490 19.04 -6.93 1.54
N TRP A 491 19.43 -7.45 0.38
CA TRP A 491 20.82 -7.80 0.07
C TRP A 491 21.30 -7.12 -1.21
N GLY A 492 22.56 -6.67 -1.14
CA GLY A 492 23.32 -6.23 -2.30
C GLY A 492 24.70 -6.89 -2.28
N CYS A 493 25.10 -7.49 -3.41
CA CYS A 493 26.41 -8.16 -3.53
C CYS A 493 27.46 -7.22 -4.10
N GLU A 494 28.65 -7.21 -3.49
CA GLU A 494 29.84 -6.53 -4.01
C GLU A 494 31.09 -7.35 -3.67
N GLY A 495 31.70 -7.95 -4.69
CA GLY A 495 32.87 -8.85 -4.52
C GLY A 495 32.53 -10.03 -3.60
N ASP A 496 33.26 -10.17 -2.52
CA ASP A 496 33.11 -11.25 -1.52
C ASP A 496 32.24 -10.84 -0.32
N MET A 497 31.62 -9.67 -0.39
CA MET A 497 30.76 -9.12 0.64
C MET A 497 29.31 -9.09 0.19
N LEU A 498 28.44 -9.40 1.12
CA LEU A 498 27.00 -9.26 0.99
C LEU A 498 26.53 -8.18 1.98
N TYR A 499 26.14 -7.04 1.44
CA TYR A 499 25.57 -5.96 2.24
C TYR A 499 24.14 -6.28 2.63
N HIS A 500 23.83 -6.08 3.90
CA HIS A 500 22.52 -6.35 4.48
C HIS A 500 21.89 -5.07 5.01
N THR A 501 20.60 -4.94 4.79
CA THR A 501 19.73 -4.06 5.55
C THR A 501 18.59 -4.89 6.11
N LEU A 502 18.40 -4.82 7.43
CA LEU A 502 17.21 -5.30 8.12
C LEU A 502 16.50 -4.11 8.74
N PHE A 503 15.21 -3.99 8.52
CA PHE A 503 14.39 -2.94 9.13
C PHE A 503 13.10 -3.55 9.69
N LEU A 504 12.83 -3.32 10.95
CA LEU A 504 11.60 -3.70 11.65
C LEU A 504 10.84 -2.42 11.99
N SER A 505 9.77 -2.13 11.27
CA SER A 505 8.99 -0.89 11.39
C SER A 505 8.02 -0.94 12.56
N THR A 506 7.92 0.19 13.30
CA THR A 506 6.90 0.43 14.33
C THR A 506 5.92 1.54 13.92
N GLU A 507 5.95 1.97 12.66
CA GLU A 507 5.02 2.95 12.12
C GLU A 507 3.64 2.32 11.95
N GLU A 508 2.61 2.97 12.52
CA GLU A 508 1.24 2.48 12.40
C GLU A 508 0.74 2.60 10.97
N VAL A 509 0.01 1.58 10.54
CA VAL A 509 -0.77 1.61 9.30
C VAL A 509 -2.18 2.05 9.69
N GLU A 510 -2.67 3.12 9.09
CA GLU A 510 -4.01 3.63 9.38
C GLU A 510 -5.09 2.58 9.04
N GLN A 511 -5.93 2.23 10.02
CA GLN A 511 -7.10 1.40 9.75
C GLN A 511 -8.15 2.26 9.01
N LYS A 512 -8.44 1.92 7.77
CA LYS A 512 -9.46 2.61 6.97
C LYS A 512 -10.86 2.35 7.56
N GLN A 513 -11.58 3.43 7.88
CA GLN A 513 -12.92 3.38 8.50
C GLN A 513 -14.02 2.88 7.55
N ALA A 514 -13.79 2.89 6.23
CA ALA A 514 -14.69 2.35 5.22
C ALA A 514 -14.01 1.20 4.46
N GLN A 515 -14.78 0.17 4.14
CA GLN A 515 -14.26 -1.00 3.42
C GLN A 515 -14.05 -0.67 1.94
N ILE A 516 -12.80 -0.73 1.48
CA ILE A 516 -12.48 -0.62 0.06
C ILE A 516 -12.88 -1.92 -0.63
N MET A 517 -13.76 -1.82 -1.62
CA MET A 517 -14.19 -2.96 -2.45
C MET A 517 -13.20 -3.20 -3.58
N TRP A 518 -12.76 -2.13 -4.21
CA TRP A 518 -11.70 -2.13 -5.20
C TRP A 518 -11.12 -0.71 -5.37
N GLN A 519 -9.94 -0.66 -5.92
CA GLN A 519 -9.29 0.56 -6.36
C GLN A 519 -8.72 0.37 -7.77
N THR A 520 -8.56 1.46 -8.51
CA THR A 520 -8.05 1.45 -9.90
C THR A 520 -7.13 2.64 -10.09
N ARG A 521 -5.92 2.42 -10.62
CA ARG A 521 -4.96 3.49 -10.88
C ARG A 521 -5.23 4.15 -12.23
N LEU A 522 -5.36 5.47 -12.23
CA LEU A 522 -5.40 6.33 -13.40
C LEU A 522 -3.97 6.81 -13.77
N ASP A 523 -3.82 7.50 -14.90
CA ASP A 523 -2.51 8.05 -15.32
C ASP A 523 -2.13 9.31 -14.55
N ALA A 524 -3.13 10.11 -14.13
CA ALA A 524 -2.99 11.30 -13.31
C ALA A 524 -4.11 11.37 -12.26
N ARG A 525 -4.07 12.39 -11.38
CA ARG A 525 -5.08 12.67 -10.37
C ARG A 525 -6.45 12.89 -11.01
N MET A 526 -7.51 12.43 -10.39
CA MET A 526 -8.87 12.63 -10.90
C MET A 526 -9.29 14.10 -10.81
N SER A 527 -9.83 14.63 -11.92
CA SER A 527 -10.16 16.06 -12.08
C SER A 527 -11.66 16.38 -11.96
N MET A 528 -12.51 15.38 -11.83
CA MET A 528 -13.97 15.55 -11.80
C MET A 528 -14.62 14.60 -10.77
N LYS A 529 -15.88 14.90 -10.41
CA LYS A 529 -16.74 13.94 -9.69
C LYS A 529 -17.00 12.75 -10.60
N PRO A 530 -16.84 11.47 -10.14
CA PRO A 530 -17.15 10.30 -10.96
C PRO A 530 -18.58 10.33 -11.48
N ALA A 531 -18.79 10.24 -12.80
CA ALA A 531 -20.12 10.11 -13.37
C ALA A 531 -20.50 8.62 -13.40
N ILE A 532 -21.60 8.28 -12.70
CA ILE A 532 -22.17 6.92 -12.76
C ILE A 532 -23.02 6.82 -14.01
N VAL A 533 -22.65 5.90 -14.91
CA VAL A 533 -23.32 5.67 -16.18
C VAL A 533 -23.82 4.22 -16.25
N VAL A 534 -24.80 3.97 -17.11
CA VAL A 534 -25.42 2.64 -17.27
C VAL A 534 -24.90 1.97 -18.54
N ASN A 535 -24.45 0.75 -18.42
CA ASN A 535 -24.17 -0.11 -19.54
C ASN A 535 -25.49 -0.60 -20.17
N HIS A 536 -25.83 -0.08 -21.32
CA HIS A 536 -27.10 -0.41 -21.99
C HIS A 536 -27.24 -1.89 -22.42
N ASN A 537 -26.15 -2.67 -22.46
CA ASN A 537 -26.19 -4.09 -22.80
C ASN A 537 -26.48 -4.98 -21.57
N THR A 538 -25.97 -4.61 -20.38
CA THR A 538 -26.06 -5.45 -19.18
C THR A 538 -26.94 -4.85 -18.09
N GLY A 539 -27.24 -3.56 -18.16
CA GLY A 539 -27.92 -2.79 -17.11
C GLY A 539 -27.03 -2.45 -15.93
N GLU A 540 -25.75 -2.86 -15.94
CA GLU A 540 -24.81 -2.58 -14.87
C GLU A 540 -24.33 -1.14 -14.85
N ARG A 541 -23.86 -0.70 -13.68
CA ARG A 541 -23.25 0.62 -13.51
C ARG A 541 -21.80 0.59 -13.96
N GLU A 542 -21.39 1.64 -14.65
CA GLU A 542 -20.01 1.92 -15.02
C GLU A 542 -19.65 3.33 -14.55
N LEU A 543 -18.38 3.65 -14.49
CA LEU A 543 -17.89 4.95 -14.09
C LEU A 543 -17.21 5.63 -15.26
N PHE A 544 -17.66 6.85 -15.57
CA PHE A 544 -16.99 7.73 -16.50
C PHE A 544 -16.23 8.80 -15.70
N VAL A 545 -14.92 8.87 -15.87
CA VAL A 545 -14.06 9.81 -15.15
C VAL A 545 -13.02 10.45 -16.05
N GLN A 546 -12.51 11.60 -15.63
CA GLN A 546 -11.39 12.29 -16.28
C GLN A 546 -10.29 12.57 -15.25
N ASP A 547 -9.04 12.44 -15.68
CA ASP A 547 -7.88 12.82 -14.89
C ASP A 547 -7.36 14.24 -15.24
N GLU A 548 -6.39 14.74 -14.46
CA GLU A 548 -5.77 16.06 -14.66
C GLU A 548 -4.94 16.14 -15.96
N GLY A 549 -4.57 15.00 -16.56
CA GLY A 549 -3.94 14.90 -17.87
C GLY A 549 -4.92 15.00 -19.04
N ASN A 550 -6.21 15.28 -18.77
CA ASN A 550 -7.32 15.33 -19.73
C ASN A 550 -7.59 13.98 -20.43
N THR A 551 -7.22 12.88 -19.81
CA THR A 551 -7.60 11.54 -20.26
C THR A 551 -8.91 11.14 -19.61
N ILE A 552 -9.86 10.67 -20.41
CA ILE A 552 -11.12 10.10 -19.95
C ILE A 552 -11.04 8.58 -19.90
N TYR A 553 -11.77 7.97 -18.94
CA TYR A 553 -11.80 6.54 -18.71
C TYR A 553 -13.24 6.05 -18.58
N LEU A 554 -13.54 4.88 -19.13
CA LEU A 554 -14.72 4.10 -18.75
C LEU A 554 -14.26 2.90 -17.93
N ILE A 555 -14.84 2.74 -16.73
CA ILE A 555 -14.45 1.73 -15.77
C ILE A 555 -15.71 0.96 -15.35
N ASN A 556 -15.65 -0.38 -15.38
CA ASN A 556 -16.80 -1.22 -15.03
C ASN A 556 -16.99 -1.38 -13.51
N ASP A 557 -18.07 -2.04 -13.09
CA ASP A 557 -18.45 -2.17 -11.66
C ASP A 557 -17.42 -2.93 -10.80
N VAL A 558 -16.55 -3.73 -11.43
CA VAL A 558 -15.44 -4.41 -10.72
C VAL A 558 -14.10 -3.66 -10.78
N GLY A 559 -14.08 -2.44 -11.29
CA GLY A 559 -12.91 -1.56 -11.30
C GLY A 559 -11.96 -1.75 -12.49
N ARG A 560 -12.32 -2.54 -13.51
CA ARG A 560 -11.50 -2.68 -14.71
C ARG A 560 -11.69 -1.50 -15.64
N ILE A 561 -10.59 -0.91 -16.13
CA ILE A 561 -10.60 0.08 -17.21
C ILE A 561 -11.00 -0.62 -18.52
N LEU A 562 -12.13 -0.23 -19.08
CA LEU A 562 -12.61 -0.74 -20.38
C LEU A 562 -11.86 -0.09 -21.53
N TRP A 563 -11.69 1.21 -21.46
CA TRP A 563 -10.88 2.01 -22.37
C TRP A 563 -10.48 3.33 -21.71
N LYS A 564 -9.49 3.99 -22.29
CA LYS A 564 -9.08 5.36 -21.97
C LYS A 564 -8.84 6.13 -23.26
N LEU A 565 -9.14 7.43 -23.25
CA LEU A 565 -9.08 8.30 -24.41
C LEU A 565 -8.62 9.71 -24.00
N PRO A 566 -7.50 10.23 -24.51
CA PRO A 566 -7.10 11.62 -24.31
C PRO A 566 -8.04 12.55 -25.10
N ILE A 567 -8.45 13.67 -24.51
CA ILE A 567 -9.29 14.68 -25.11
C ILE A 567 -8.67 16.08 -24.99
N ASP A 568 -9.21 17.02 -25.77
CA ASP A 568 -8.74 18.40 -25.76
C ASP A 568 -9.40 19.22 -24.63
N GLY A 569 -8.79 19.16 -23.45
CA GLY A 569 -9.16 19.98 -22.31
C GLY A 569 -10.06 19.31 -21.27
N LYS A 570 -10.30 20.06 -20.19
CA LYS A 570 -11.12 19.60 -19.05
C LYS A 570 -12.60 19.61 -19.40
N ILE A 571 -13.31 18.54 -19.04
CA ILE A 571 -14.77 18.48 -19.13
C ILE A 571 -15.37 19.56 -18.23
N ASN A 572 -16.24 20.38 -18.80
CA ASN A 572 -16.92 21.47 -18.11
C ASN A 572 -18.45 21.33 -18.05
N SER A 573 -18.98 20.20 -18.49
CA SER A 573 -20.39 19.84 -18.41
C SER A 573 -20.60 18.58 -17.59
N GLU A 574 -21.86 18.21 -17.37
CA GLU A 574 -22.22 16.84 -16.99
C GLU A 574 -21.93 15.88 -18.14
N VAL A 575 -21.79 14.59 -17.83
CA VAL A 575 -21.72 13.51 -18.82
C VAL A 575 -23.13 12.95 -19.00
N TYR A 576 -23.75 13.30 -20.14
CA TYR A 576 -25.11 12.87 -20.46
C TYR A 576 -25.06 11.54 -21.22
N GLN A 577 -25.96 10.61 -20.86
CA GLN A 577 -26.22 9.42 -21.68
C GLN A 577 -27.40 9.70 -22.60
N VAL A 578 -27.17 9.66 -23.90
CA VAL A 578 -28.17 9.93 -24.94
C VAL A 578 -28.32 8.74 -25.85
N ASP A 579 -29.53 8.51 -26.38
CA ASP A 579 -29.82 7.50 -27.40
C ASP A 579 -30.07 8.21 -28.73
N MET A 580 -28.98 8.61 -29.41
CA MET A 580 -29.05 9.35 -30.69
C MET A 580 -29.81 8.57 -31.80
N PHE A 581 -29.65 7.26 -31.81
CA PHE A 581 -30.21 6.41 -32.86
C PHE A 581 -31.59 5.83 -32.50
N LYS A 582 -32.13 6.13 -31.34
CA LYS A 582 -33.42 5.64 -30.81
C LYS A 582 -33.55 4.10 -30.81
N ASN A 583 -32.42 3.43 -30.56
CA ASN A 583 -32.32 1.97 -30.62
C ASN A 583 -31.95 1.32 -29.27
N GLY A 584 -31.98 2.10 -28.19
CA GLY A 584 -31.62 1.65 -26.85
C GLY A 584 -30.12 1.65 -26.53
N LYS A 585 -29.25 1.89 -27.51
CA LYS A 585 -27.81 2.01 -27.34
C LYS A 585 -27.43 3.44 -26.94
N LEU A 586 -26.83 3.58 -25.78
CA LEU A 586 -26.48 4.89 -25.18
C LEU A 586 -25.09 5.34 -25.62
N GLN A 587 -24.96 6.65 -25.87
CA GLN A 587 -23.71 7.35 -26.14
C GLN A 587 -23.46 8.36 -25.03
N TYR A 588 -22.19 8.74 -24.85
CA TYR A 588 -21.76 9.75 -23.87
C TYR A 588 -21.60 11.10 -24.57
N LEU A 589 -22.39 12.07 -24.12
CA LEU A 589 -22.40 13.45 -24.62
C LEU A 589 -21.86 14.37 -23.51
N PHE A 590 -20.84 15.15 -23.81
CA PHE A 590 -20.23 16.11 -22.89
C PHE A 590 -19.48 17.20 -23.67
N SER A 591 -19.01 18.23 -22.98
CA SER A 591 -18.23 19.31 -23.59
C SER A 591 -16.94 19.61 -22.84
N THR A 592 -15.97 20.11 -23.60
CA THR A 592 -14.89 20.98 -23.12
C THR A 592 -15.18 22.43 -23.52
N PRO A 593 -14.43 23.42 -23.09
CA PRO A 593 -14.68 24.81 -23.56
C PRO A 593 -14.66 24.98 -25.08
N GLY A 594 -13.88 24.18 -25.81
CA GLY A 594 -13.74 24.29 -27.28
C GLY A 594 -14.64 23.36 -28.09
N HIS A 595 -15.01 22.22 -27.55
CA HIS A 595 -15.59 21.14 -28.34
C HIS A 595 -16.78 20.44 -27.65
N LEU A 596 -17.70 19.98 -28.48
CA LEU A 596 -18.76 19.04 -28.10
C LEU A 596 -18.34 17.62 -28.50
N TYR A 597 -18.40 16.71 -27.54
CA TYR A 597 -18.03 15.31 -27.72
C TYR A 597 -19.26 14.41 -27.70
N LEU A 598 -19.28 13.44 -28.57
CA LEU A 598 -20.25 12.35 -28.60
C LEU A 598 -19.52 11.05 -28.91
N ILE A 599 -19.51 10.14 -27.95
CA ILE A 599 -18.69 8.91 -27.96
C ILE A 599 -19.59 7.70 -27.70
N ASP A 600 -19.35 6.59 -28.40
CA ASP A 600 -20.03 5.33 -28.12
C ASP A 600 -19.48 4.66 -26.85
N ARG A 601 -20.12 3.60 -26.38
CA ARG A 601 -19.66 2.85 -25.18
C ARG A 601 -18.27 2.24 -25.36
N ASN A 602 -17.80 2.02 -26.56
CA ASN A 602 -16.48 1.44 -26.82
C ASN A 602 -15.36 2.49 -26.90
N GLY A 603 -15.68 3.77 -26.70
CA GLY A 603 -14.71 4.87 -26.73
C GLY A 603 -14.48 5.44 -28.14
N ASN A 604 -15.31 5.10 -29.13
CA ASN A 604 -15.18 5.62 -30.48
C ASN A 604 -15.99 6.91 -30.65
N TYR A 605 -15.41 7.89 -31.30
CA TYR A 605 -16.14 9.10 -31.69
C TYR A 605 -17.24 8.77 -32.74
N LEU A 606 -18.40 9.38 -32.58
CA LEU A 606 -19.41 9.35 -33.61
C LEU A 606 -19.02 10.28 -34.78
N PRO A 607 -19.53 10.04 -35.99
CA PRO A 607 -19.22 10.89 -37.15
C PRO A 607 -19.45 12.37 -36.86
N ARG A 608 -18.52 13.23 -37.29
CA ARG A 608 -18.47 14.69 -37.07
C ARG A 608 -18.03 15.12 -35.66
N PHE A 609 -17.83 14.21 -34.69
CA PHE A 609 -17.32 14.54 -33.37
C PHE A 609 -15.85 14.18 -33.24
N PRO A 610 -15.09 14.95 -32.42
CA PRO A 610 -15.50 16.14 -31.64
C PRO A 610 -15.89 17.31 -32.56
N LEU A 611 -16.98 18.00 -32.23
CA LEU A 611 -17.48 19.15 -32.98
C LEU A 611 -16.98 20.44 -32.33
N ALA A 612 -16.22 21.26 -33.06
CA ALA A 612 -15.81 22.57 -32.57
C ALA A 612 -17.03 23.51 -32.41
N PHE A 613 -17.15 24.17 -31.28
CA PHE A 613 -18.17 25.16 -31.03
C PHE A 613 -17.97 26.39 -31.94
N LYS A 614 -19.07 27.02 -32.34
CA LYS A 614 -19.04 28.30 -33.10
C LYS A 614 -18.39 29.42 -32.25
N SER A 615 -18.61 29.40 -30.91
CA SER A 615 -17.96 30.24 -29.93
C SER A 615 -17.64 29.40 -28.70
N PRO A 616 -16.49 29.54 -28.06
CA PRO A 616 -16.14 28.73 -26.88
C PRO A 616 -17.23 28.74 -25.82
N CYS A 617 -17.54 27.58 -25.27
CA CYS A 617 -18.59 27.35 -24.28
C CYS A 617 -17.98 27.15 -22.87
N LYS A 618 -17.65 28.25 -22.17
CA LYS A 618 -17.03 28.18 -20.84
C LYS A 618 -17.92 27.61 -19.75
N GLN A 619 -19.25 27.82 -19.85
CA GLN A 619 -20.20 27.38 -18.80
C GLN A 619 -20.63 25.91 -18.95
N GLY A 620 -20.14 25.23 -19.99
CA GLY A 620 -20.55 23.87 -20.31
C GLY A 620 -21.91 23.80 -20.99
N ILE A 621 -22.19 22.68 -21.62
CA ILE A 621 -23.48 22.43 -22.26
C ILE A 621 -24.56 22.02 -21.27
N SER A 622 -25.83 22.21 -21.70
CA SER A 622 -26.98 21.53 -21.10
C SER A 622 -27.83 20.87 -22.16
N VAL A 623 -28.53 19.81 -21.78
CA VAL A 623 -29.31 18.97 -22.68
C VAL A 623 -30.77 18.93 -22.25
N ALA A 624 -31.69 19.13 -23.15
CA ALA A 624 -33.12 18.96 -22.91
C ALA A 624 -33.76 18.02 -23.96
N ASP A 625 -34.68 17.17 -23.47
CA ASP A 625 -35.61 16.38 -24.31
C ASP A 625 -37.02 16.76 -23.84
N TYR A 626 -37.61 17.75 -24.50
CA TYR A 626 -38.88 18.36 -24.08
C TYR A 626 -40.06 17.40 -24.02
N GLU A 627 -40.09 16.44 -24.92
CA GLU A 627 -41.21 15.51 -25.09
C GLU A 627 -40.86 14.08 -24.64
N ASN A 628 -39.67 13.89 -24.06
CA ASN A 628 -39.14 12.59 -23.65
C ASN A 628 -39.17 11.56 -24.82
N ASN A 629 -38.84 12.01 -26.01
CA ASN A 629 -38.91 11.23 -27.26
C ASN A 629 -37.56 11.07 -27.95
N LYS A 630 -36.48 11.37 -27.21
CA LYS A 630 -35.08 11.29 -27.64
C LYS A 630 -34.74 12.29 -28.76
N ASN A 631 -35.47 13.41 -28.84
CA ASN A 631 -35.12 14.55 -29.67
C ASN A 631 -34.37 15.59 -28.86
N TYR A 632 -33.12 15.27 -28.58
CA TYR A 632 -32.28 16.08 -27.70
C TYR A 632 -31.94 17.45 -28.29
N ARG A 633 -31.92 18.46 -27.41
CA ARG A 633 -31.51 19.82 -27.69
C ARG A 633 -30.28 20.13 -26.82
N VAL A 634 -29.18 20.51 -27.47
CA VAL A 634 -27.91 20.80 -26.79
C VAL A 634 -27.68 22.30 -26.81
N PHE A 635 -27.78 22.92 -25.65
CA PHE A 635 -27.55 24.35 -25.49
C PHE A 635 -26.08 24.60 -25.17
N ALA A 636 -25.48 25.55 -25.88
CA ALA A 636 -24.09 25.96 -25.69
C ALA A 636 -24.00 27.49 -25.57
N PRO A 637 -23.88 28.03 -24.32
CA PRO A 637 -23.65 29.47 -24.11
C PRO A 637 -22.23 29.83 -24.53
N GLY A 638 -22.12 30.68 -25.58
CA GLY A 638 -20.85 31.14 -26.10
C GLY A 638 -20.28 32.35 -25.37
N VAL A 639 -18.94 32.51 -25.39
CA VAL A 639 -18.27 33.71 -24.86
C VAL A 639 -18.54 34.98 -25.66
N ASP A 640 -19.16 34.86 -26.84
CA ASP A 640 -19.65 35.94 -27.67
C ASP A 640 -21.06 36.41 -27.31
N HIS A 641 -21.52 36.01 -26.10
CA HIS A 641 -22.81 36.35 -25.50
C HIS A 641 -24.05 35.71 -26.18
N HIS A 642 -23.86 34.80 -27.13
CA HIS A 642 -24.95 34.11 -27.81
C HIS A 642 -25.18 32.72 -27.21
N VAL A 643 -26.45 32.29 -27.21
CA VAL A 643 -26.81 30.91 -26.84
C VAL A 643 -27.07 30.12 -28.10
N TYR A 644 -26.17 29.22 -28.43
CA TYR A 644 -26.30 28.31 -29.58
C TYR A 644 -27.09 27.07 -29.24
N LEU A 645 -27.85 26.54 -30.17
CA LEU A 645 -28.65 25.33 -29.98
C LEU A 645 -28.33 24.32 -31.06
N TYR A 646 -27.82 23.15 -30.67
CA TYR A 646 -27.44 22.07 -31.57
C TYR A 646 -28.39 20.87 -31.44
N GLU A 647 -28.53 20.13 -32.50
CA GLU A 647 -29.02 18.76 -32.53
C GLU A 647 -27.87 17.79 -32.32
N LEU A 648 -28.16 16.52 -31.96
CA LEU A 648 -27.11 15.49 -31.84
C LEU A 648 -26.40 15.17 -33.16
N SER A 649 -26.98 15.54 -34.31
CA SER A 649 -26.32 15.49 -35.62
C SER A 649 -25.17 16.51 -35.79
N GLY A 650 -25.02 17.45 -34.84
CA GLY A 650 -24.07 18.56 -34.86
C GLY A 650 -24.55 19.76 -35.70
N ASN A 651 -25.80 19.75 -36.18
CA ASN A 651 -26.37 20.88 -36.86
C ASN A 651 -27.06 21.85 -35.90
N PHE A 652 -27.19 23.13 -36.30
CA PHE A 652 -28.02 24.07 -35.57
C PHE A 652 -29.50 23.74 -35.72
N VAL A 653 -30.26 23.95 -34.66
CA VAL A 653 -31.71 23.75 -34.66
C VAL A 653 -32.37 24.86 -35.47
N LYS A 654 -33.17 24.51 -36.45
CA LYS A 654 -33.93 25.46 -37.25
C LYS A 654 -35.02 26.14 -36.42
N GLY A 655 -35.16 27.46 -36.60
CA GLY A 655 -36.16 28.25 -35.86
C GLY A 655 -35.77 28.65 -34.45
N TRP A 656 -34.54 28.41 -34.05
CA TRP A 656 -33.94 28.97 -32.83
C TRP A 656 -33.49 30.40 -33.07
N ASP A 657 -33.91 31.34 -32.20
CA ASP A 657 -33.76 32.79 -32.40
C ASP A 657 -32.34 33.30 -31.98
N VAL A 658 -31.46 32.40 -31.56
CA VAL A 658 -30.08 32.63 -31.08
C VAL A 658 -30.05 33.83 -30.11
N PRO A 659 -30.59 33.70 -28.91
CA PRO A 659 -30.65 34.77 -27.93
C PRO A 659 -29.27 35.33 -27.62
N LYS A 660 -29.19 36.64 -27.39
CA LYS A 660 -27.99 37.35 -27.08
C LYS A 660 -28.15 38.00 -25.71
N SER A 661 -27.18 37.83 -24.80
CA SER A 661 -27.11 38.56 -23.56
C SER A 661 -26.37 39.89 -23.70
N ASP A 662 -26.63 40.81 -22.77
CA ASP A 662 -25.98 42.12 -22.77
C ASP A 662 -24.52 42.02 -22.27
N ASN A 663 -24.23 41.07 -21.39
CA ASN A 663 -22.92 40.84 -20.77
C ASN A 663 -22.52 39.36 -20.83
N ASP A 664 -21.35 39.03 -20.25
CA ASP A 664 -20.83 37.67 -20.21
C ASP A 664 -21.84 36.71 -19.54
N ILE A 665 -22.13 35.60 -20.20
CA ILE A 665 -23.01 34.59 -19.66
C ILE A 665 -22.27 33.88 -18.50
N VAL A 666 -22.86 33.83 -17.31
CA VAL A 666 -22.28 33.32 -16.06
C VAL A 666 -22.93 32.03 -15.57
N SER A 667 -23.91 31.51 -16.30
CA SER A 667 -24.58 30.24 -15.99
C SER A 667 -24.70 29.34 -17.23
N LYS A 668 -24.89 28.04 -17.03
CA LYS A 668 -25.40 27.17 -18.09
C LYS A 668 -26.88 27.48 -18.34
N ILE A 669 -27.47 26.88 -19.38
CA ILE A 669 -28.88 27.03 -19.69
C ILE A 669 -29.65 25.96 -18.88
N TYR A 670 -30.70 26.38 -18.15
CA TYR A 670 -31.56 25.46 -17.41
C TYR A 670 -32.91 25.34 -18.11
N HIS A 671 -33.44 24.16 -18.22
CA HIS A 671 -34.78 23.88 -18.68
C HIS A 671 -35.67 23.58 -17.47
N PHE A 672 -36.64 24.42 -17.21
CA PHE A 672 -37.64 24.23 -16.17
C PHE A 672 -39.05 24.08 -16.78
N ARG A 673 -39.83 23.16 -16.22
CA ARG A 673 -41.23 22.97 -16.60
C ARG A 673 -42.12 23.34 -15.40
N VAL A 674 -42.92 24.42 -15.55
CA VAL A 674 -43.76 24.95 -14.54
C VAL A 674 -45.17 25.15 -15.12
N ASP A 675 -46.20 24.62 -14.43
CA ASP A 675 -47.59 24.67 -14.85
C ASP A 675 -47.81 24.29 -16.34
N GLY A 676 -47.10 23.21 -16.78
CA GLY A 676 -47.19 22.69 -18.14
C GLY A 676 -46.44 23.49 -19.21
N LYS A 677 -45.81 24.60 -18.85
CA LYS A 677 -45.02 25.46 -19.74
C LYS A 677 -43.53 25.22 -19.59
N ASP A 678 -42.79 25.28 -20.67
CA ASP A 678 -41.32 25.17 -20.65
C ASP A 678 -40.69 26.55 -20.59
N TYR A 679 -39.68 26.67 -19.74
CA TYR A 679 -38.87 27.86 -19.55
C TYR A 679 -37.40 27.52 -19.71
N LEU A 680 -36.68 28.25 -20.58
CA LEU A 680 -35.25 28.19 -20.68
C LEU A 680 -34.65 29.37 -19.93
N VAL A 681 -33.85 29.09 -18.92
CA VAL A 681 -33.33 30.10 -17.97
C VAL A 681 -31.83 30.13 -18.01
N TYR A 682 -31.26 31.31 -18.12
CA TYR A 682 -29.84 31.56 -17.92
C TYR A 682 -29.58 32.98 -17.41
N ALA A 683 -28.39 33.24 -16.98
CA ALA A 683 -27.98 34.54 -16.46
C ALA A 683 -26.69 35.05 -17.10
N ASP A 684 -26.63 36.36 -17.35
CA ASP A 684 -25.39 37.09 -17.47
C ASP A 684 -25.01 37.73 -16.12
N GLN A 685 -23.94 38.52 -16.07
CA GLN A 685 -23.46 39.16 -14.83
C GLN A 685 -24.53 40.03 -14.11
N TYR A 686 -25.50 40.59 -14.86
CA TYR A 686 -26.45 41.56 -14.30
C TYR A 686 -27.92 41.23 -14.54
N ARG A 687 -28.24 40.25 -15.40
CA ARG A 687 -29.63 39.94 -15.78
C ARG A 687 -29.89 38.44 -15.79
N LEU A 688 -31.14 38.08 -15.41
CA LEU A 688 -31.72 36.75 -15.60
C LEU A 688 -32.62 36.75 -16.85
N TYR A 689 -32.37 35.83 -17.76
CA TYR A 689 -33.16 35.66 -18.98
C TYR A 689 -34.06 34.44 -18.82
N ILE A 690 -35.37 34.63 -19.03
CA ILE A 690 -36.38 33.56 -18.98
C ILE A 690 -37.07 33.47 -20.34
N LEU A 691 -36.74 32.47 -21.12
CA LEU A 691 -37.12 32.33 -22.54
C LEU A 691 -38.14 31.21 -22.76
N ASP A 692 -38.75 31.23 -23.92
CA ASP A 692 -39.54 30.11 -24.47
C ASP A 692 -38.63 29.10 -25.22
N ARG A 693 -39.23 28.00 -25.77
CA ARG A 693 -38.55 26.98 -26.58
C ARG A 693 -37.94 27.51 -27.89
N LYS A 694 -38.34 28.71 -28.35
CA LYS A 694 -37.79 29.35 -29.56
C LYS A 694 -36.67 30.32 -29.29
N GLY A 695 -36.33 30.55 -27.99
CA GLY A 695 -35.31 31.50 -27.60
C GLY A 695 -35.84 32.94 -27.43
N LYS A 696 -37.15 33.16 -27.42
CA LYS A 696 -37.77 34.50 -27.22
C LYS A 696 -38.00 34.72 -25.73
N GLU A 697 -37.82 36.00 -25.30
CA GLU A 697 -38.08 36.38 -23.90
C GLU A 697 -39.55 36.09 -23.57
N ARG A 698 -39.79 35.23 -22.58
CA ARG A 698 -41.13 34.90 -22.08
C ARG A 698 -41.49 35.70 -20.84
N VAL A 699 -40.54 35.95 -19.99
CA VAL A 699 -40.68 36.71 -18.74
C VAL A 699 -39.56 37.72 -18.64
N LYS A 700 -39.92 39.00 -18.49
CA LYS A 700 -38.91 40.06 -18.30
C LYS A 700 -38.61 40.26 -16.83
N VAL A 701 -37.32 40.12 -16.48
CA VAL A 701 -36.81 40.45 -15.14
C VAL A 701 -36.11 41.81 -15.24
N SER A 702 -36.77 42.86 -14.68
CA SER A 702 -36.26 44.26 -14.80
C SER A 702 -35.25 44.64 -13.71
N THR A 703 -35.15 43.87 -12.63
CA THR A 703 -34.24 44.12 -11.51
C THR A 703 -32.84 43.75 -11.92
N LEU A 704 -31.87 44.67 -11.72
CA LEU A 704 -30.46 44.38 -11.90
C LEU A 704 -30.00 43.44 -10.77
N LEU A 705 -29.30 42.44 -11.20
CA LEU A 705 -28.64 41.42 -10.36
C LEU A 705 -27.14 41.68 -10.33
N ASN A 706 -26.42 40.94 -9.49
CA ASN A 706 -24.95 40.99 -9.49
C ASN A 706 -24.46 39.57 -9.27
N LEU A 707 -24.08 38.89 -10.38
CA LEU A 707 -23.76 37.47 -10.42
C LEU A 707 -22.30 37.23 -10.79
N SER A 708 -21.73 36.17 -10.27
CA SER A 708 -20.37 35.73 -10.59
C SER A 708 -20.40 34.56 -11.60
N GLY A 709 -19.25 34.24 -12.19
CA GLY A 709 -19.12 33.10 -13.09
C GLY A 709 -19.50 31.77 -12.39
N ASN A 710 -20.09 30.86 -13.15
CA ASN A 710 -20.56 29.53 -12.68
C ASN A 710 -21.65 29.57 -11.59
N THR A 711 -22.53 30.57 -11.62
CA THR A 711 -23.67 30.64 -10.72
C THR A 711 -24.72 29.57 -11.10
N PRO A 712 -24.98 28.56 -10.26
CA PRO A 712 -26.03 27.59 -10.50
C PRO A 712 -27.41 28.23 -10.25
N LEU A 713 -28.40 27.84 -11.09
CA LEU A 713 -29.80 28.27 -10.94
C LEU A 713 -30.64 27.06 -10.55
N TYR A 714 -31.44 27.22 -9.51
CA TYR A 714 -32.28 26.14 -8.96
C TYR A 714 -33.76 26.47 -9.12
N LEU A 715 -34.56 25.46 -9.46
CA LEU A 715 -36.02 25.58 -9.37
C LEU A 715 -36.44 25.13 -7.96
N THR A 716 -37.00 26.05 -7.19
CA THR A 716 -37.41 25.78 -5.81
C THR A 716 -38.91 26.04 -5.62
N ARG A 717 -39.55 25.33 -4.70
CA ARG A 717 -40.93 25.54 -4.29
C ARG A 717 -40.95 26.23 -2.93
N GLN A 718 -41.52 27.43 -2.88
CA GLN A 718 -41.68 28.19 -1.66
C GLN A 718 -43.10 28.67 -1.50
N ASN A 719 -43.73 28.38 -0.36
CA ASN A 719 -45.12 28.73 -0.07
C ASN A 719 -46.07 28.35 -1.23
N GLY A 720 -45.86 27.18 -1.83
CA GLY A 720 -46.68 26.70 -2.95
C GLY A 720 -46.35 27.30 -4.33
N GLN A 721 -45.48 28.29 -4.42
CA GLN A 721 -45.06 28.93 -5.67
C GLN A 721 -43.69 28.47 -6.13
N MET A 722 -43.55 28.26 -7.42
CA MET A 722 -42.25 27.93 -8.05
C MET A 722 -41.48 29.21 -8.29
N LYS A 723 -40.20 29.19 -7.85
CA LYS A 723 -39.26 30.30 -8.02
C LYS A 723 -37.91 29.78 -8.51
N ILE A 724 -37.12 30.66 -9.10
CA ILE A 724 -35.74 30.41 -9.48
C ILE A 724 -34.87 30.98 -8.38
N ALA A 725 -34.01 30.13 -7.75
CA ALA A 725 -33.11 30.49 -6.65
C ALA A 725 -31.65 30.45 -7.12
N PHE A 726 -30.85 31.43 -6.67
CA PHE A 726 -29.39 31.48 -6.88
C PHE A 726 -28.75 32.44 -5.86
N SER A 727 -27.42 32.41 -5.72
CA SER A 727 -26.70 33.41 -4.88
C SER A 727 -26.07 34.50 -5.74
N ASP A 728 -26.13 35.77 -5.22
CA ASP A 728 -25.38 36.86 -5.81
C ASP A 728 -23.93 36.96 -5.30
N VAL A 729 -23.13 37.88 -5.83
CA VAL A 729 -21.72 38.07 -5.43
C VAL A 729 -21.53 38.44 -3.97
N ASN A 730 -22.56 38.95 -3.30
CA ASN A 730 -22.54 39.31 -1.87
C ASN A 730 -22.93 38.13 -0.99
N GLY A 731 -23.33 37.00 -1.56
CA GLY A 731 -23.82 35.82 -0.86
C GLY A 731 -25.29 35.86 -0.49
N GLU A 732 -26.03 36.88 -0.96
CA GLU A 732 -27.48 36.91 -0.76
C GLU A 732 -28.18 35.91 -1.70
N ILE A 733 -29.24 35.26 -1.20
CA ILE A 733 -30.04 34.37 -2.03
C ILE A 733 -31.10 35.22 -2.74
N VAL A 734 -31.10 35.13 -4.06
CA VAL A 734 -32.06 35.81 -4.92
C VAL A 734 -33.09 34.81 -5.40
N LEU A 735 -34.35 35.16 -5.25
CA LEU A 735 -35.53 34.38 -5.64
C LEU A 735 -36.30 35.14 -6.71
N VAL A 736 -36.50 34.54 -7.87
CA VAL A 736 -37.22 35.14 -8.97
C VAL A 736 -38.44 34.27 -9.33
N ASP A 737 -39.63 34.84 -9.31
CA ASP A 737 -40.82 34.11 -9.73
C ASP A 737 -41.03 34.18 -11.27
N PHE A 738 -41.92 33.36 -11.80
CA PHE A 738 -42.23 33.32 -13.24
C PHE A 738 -43.11 34.47 -13.75
N ARG A 739 -43.22 35.55 -12.91
CA ARG A 739 -43.78 36.86 -13.30
C ARG A 739 -42.72 37.97 -13.31
N GLY A 740 -41.43 37.61 -13.00
CA GLY A 740 -40.30 38.52 -13.01
C GLY A 740 -40.08 39.29 -11.71
N ARG A 741 -40.80 38.98 -10.63
CA ARG A 741 -40.61 39.62 -9.32
C ARG A 741 -39.41 39.01 -8.62
N VAL A 742 -38.63 39.87 -7.96
CA VAL A 742 -37.38 39.49 -7.26
C VAL A 742 -37.53 39.68 -5.77
N GLU A 743 -37.21 38.65 -5.03
CA GLU A 743 -37.11 38.67 -3.56
C GLU A 743 -35.66 38.31 -3.17
N ARG A 744 -35.18 38.77 -2.00
CA ARG A 744 -33.87 38.48 -1.47
C ARG A 744 -33.99 37.94 -0.06
N VAL A 745 -33.19 36.89 0.21
CA VAL A 745 -33.06 36.23 1.49
C VAL A 745 -31.60 36.29 1.91
N LYS A 746 -31.34 36.75 3.15
CA LYS A 746 -29.98 36.84 3.68
C LYS A 746 -29.90 36.02 4.96
N GLY A 747 -29.00 35.01 4.92
CA GLY A 747 -28.60 34.30 6.12
C GLY A 747 -27.51 35.04 6.90
N GLU A 748 -27.50 34.89 8.23
CA GLU A 748 -26.59 35.63 9.13
C GLU A 748 -25.12 35.53 8.75
N LYS A 749 -24.66 34.36 8.24
CA LYS A 749 -23.28 34.10 7.88
C LYS A 749 -23.04 34.03 6.37
N MET A 750 -24.02 34.38 5.56
CA MET A 750 -23.87 34.42 4.11
C MET A 750 -23.11 35.69 3.70
N VAL A 751 -21.96 35.48 3.06
CA VAL A 751 -21.11 36.54 2.52
C VAL A 751 -20.58 36.10 1.17
N GLY A 752 -20.10 37.06 0.35
CA GLY A 752 -19.60 36.74 -0.99
C GLY A 752 -18.54 35.65 -1.06
N GLY A 753 -18.52 34.95 -2.19
CA GLY A 753 -17.56 33.86 -2.47
C GLY A 753 -17.96 32.49 -1.90
N GLY A 754 -19.21 32.32 -1.43
CA GLY A 754 -19.73 31.02 -1.05
C GLY A 754 -20.41 30.29 -2.22
N ILE A 755 -20.61 29.00 -2.05
CA ILE A 755 -21.24 28.09 -3.01
C ILE A 755 -22.59 27.66 -2.46
N LEU A 756 -23.66 27.84 -3.25
CA LEU A 756 -25.04 27.50 -2.89
C LEU A 756 -25.48 26.20 -3.55
N ASN A 757 -26.16 25.34 -2.80
CA ASN A 757 -27.05 24.30 -3.30
C ASN A 757 -28.45 24.48 -2.67
N VAL A 758 -29.50 24.06 -3.38
CA VAL A 758 -30.91 24.24 -2.94
C VAL A 758 -31.62 22.90 -3.09
N GLU A 759 -32.04 22.32 -1.97
CA GLU A 759 -32.68 21.00 -1.91
C GLU A 759 -33.44 20.81 -0.61
N ASP A 760 -34.50 20.00 -0.59
CA ASP A 760 -35.21 19.58 0.62
C ASP A 760 -34.37 18.57 1.42
N ILE A 761 -33.61 19.06 2.40
CA ILE A 761 -32.69 18.24 3.20
C ILE A 761 -33.42 17.61 4.40
N ASN A 762 -34.36 18.36 5.00
CA ASN A 762 -35.07 17.93 6.21
C ASN A 762 -36.34 17.13 5.91
N SER A 763 -36.69 17.01 4.62
CA SER A 763 -37.86 16.27 4.10
C SER A 763 -39.22 16.85 4.58
N ASP A 764 -39.32 18.16 4.74
CA ASP A 764 -40.58 18.86 5.11
C ASP A 764 -41.36 19.34 3.89
N GLY A 765 -40.81 19.14 2.67
CA GLY A 765 -41.43 19.55 1.41
C GLY A 765 -41.11 20.97 0.96
N GLN A 766 -40.23 21.66 1.68
CA GLN A 766 -39.65 22.95 1.28
C GLN A 766 -38.15 22.78 1.12
N ASP A 767 -37.54 23.49 0.17
CA ASP A 767 -36.14 23.40 -0.06
C ASP A 767 -35.35 24.27 0.90
N GLU A 768 -34.27 23.73 1.50
CA GLU A 768 -33.27 24.47 2.25
C GLU A 768 -32.19 25.03 1.37
N PHE A 769 -31.49 26.05 1.87
CA PHE A 769 -30.32 26.67 1.27
C PHE A 769 -29.05 26.12 1.93
N VAL A 770 -28.32 25.23 1.23
CA VAL A 770 -27.06 24.66 1.66
C VAL A 770 -25.90 25.51 1.14
N TYR A 771 -25.25 26.21 2.05
CA TYR A 771 -24.20 27.17 1.72
C TYR A 771 -22.83 26.74 2.26
N SER A 772 -21.85 26.63 1.40
CA SER A 772 -20.47 26.32 1.80
C SER A 772 -19.51 27.44 1.42
N ARG A 773 -18.55 27.72 2.29
CA ARG A 773 -17.51 28.71 2.03
C ARG A 773 -16.24 28.40 2.82
N LYS A 774 -15.10 28.29 2.14
CA LYS A 774 -13.82 27.94 2.76
C LYS A 774 -13.95 26.69 3.66
N ASP A 775 -13.97 26.88 4.95
CA ASP A 775 -13.99 25.88 6.01
C ASP A 775 -15.34 25.74 6.74
N MET A 776 -16.37 26.43 6.22
CA MET A 776 -17.70 26.50 6.85
C MET A 776 -18.80 25.98 5.93
N LEU A 777 -19.71 25.17 6.48
CA LEU A 777 -20.96 24.72 5.87
C LEU A 777 -22.13 25.20 6.74
N CYS A 778 -23.10 25.87 6.12
CA CYS A 778 -24.36 26.30 6.77
C CYS A 778 -25.57 25.77 6.00
N VAL A 779 -26.65 25.48 6.70
CA VAL A 779 -27.96 25.19 6.11
C VAL A 779 -28.97 26.18 6.68
N TYR A 780 -29.74 26.80 5.81
CA TYR A 780 -30.75 27.78 6.16
C TYR A 780 -32.13 27.36 5.64
N ASP A 781 -33.18 27.72 6.36
CA ASP A 781 -34.55 27.59 5.86
C ASP A 781 -34.88 28.66 4.80
N VAL A 782 -36.08 28.58 4.26
CA VAL A 782 -36.58 29.50 3.22
C VAL A 782 -36.66 30.98 3.67
N GLN A 783 -36.64 31.28 4.96
CA GLN A 783 -36.59 32.61 5.53
C GLN A 783 -35.18 33.11 5.87
N GLY A 784 -34.17 32.27 5.67
CA GLY A 784 -32.77 32.58 5.99
C GLY A 784 -32.37 32.33 7.44
N LYS A 785 -33.18 31.59 8.19
CA LYS A 785 -32.86 31.16 9.57
C LYS A 785 -31.87 30.02 9.52
N LEU A 786 -30.79 30.11 10.29
CA LEU A 786 -29.75 29.09 10.38
C LEU A 786 -30.30 27.81 11.06
N LEU A 787 -30.23 26.69 10.37
CA LEU A 787 -30.64 25.35 10.84
C LEU A 787 -29.46 24.50 11.26
N LEU A 788 -28.33 24.58 10.51
CA LEU A 788 -27.11 23.82 10.77
C LEU A 788 -25.89 24.67 10.47
N GLU A 789 -24.86 24.54 11.32
CA GLU A 789 -23.54 25.09 11.10
C GLU A 789 -22.48 24.03 11.44
N LYS A 790 -21.52 23.86 10.56
CA LYS A 790 -20.32 23.02 10.76
C LYS A 790 -19.09 23.76 10.25
N CYS A 791 -18.04 23.77 11.05
CA CYS A 791 -16.74 24.34 10.68
C CYS A 791 -15.63 23.28 10.81
N TRP A 792 -14.67 23.34 9.91
CA TRP A 792 -13.47 22.47 9.91
C TRP A 792 -12.23 23.34 9.81
N GLU A 793 -11.40 23.34 10.84
CA GLU A 793 -10.16 24.13 10.87
C GLU A 793 -9.27 23.85 9.65
N ASN A 794 -8.80 24.92 8.99
CA ASN A 794 -7.91 24.86 7.83
C ASN A 794 -8.41 24.05 6.63
N ALA A 795 -9.71 23.80 6.50
CA ALA A 795 -10.29 23.10 5.37
C ALA A 795 -10.49 24.01 4.14
N GLU A 796 -10.65 23.39 2.97
CA GLU A 796 -11.08 24.02 1.72
C GLU A 796 -12.22 23.19 1.13
N LEU A 797 -13.47 23.62 1.44
CA LEU A 797 -14.65 22.86 1.11
C LEU A 797 -15.05 23.00 -0.36
N SER A 798 -15.40 21.89 -0.97
CA SER A 798 -15.93 21.80 -2.33
C SER A 798 -17.40 22.19 -2.40
N PHE A 799 -18.01 22.04 -3.59
CA PHE A 799 -19.46 22.11 -3.78
C PHE A 799 -20.18 21.11 -2.85
N PRO A 800 -21.23 21.53 -2.11
CA PRO A 800 -21.99 20.65 -1.23
C PRO A 800 -23.04 19.88 -2.04
N TYR A 801 -22.74 18.61 -2.36
CA TYR A 801 -23.66 17.73 -3.06
C TYR A 801 -24.71 17.16 -2.09
N VAL A 802 -25.97 17.09 -2.51
CA VAL A 802 -27.02 16.43 -1.74
C VAL A 802 -27.32 15.06 -2.33
N TYR A 803 -27.34 14.04 -1.47
CA TYR A 803 -27.64 12.66 -1.80
C TYR A 803 -28.91 12.22 -1.10
N ARG A 804 -29.91 11.80 -1.87
CA ARG A 804 -31.19 11.33 -1.36
C ARG A 804 -31.18 9.82 -1.15
N PHE A 805 -31.14 9.39 0.12
CA PHE A 805 -31.09 7.99 0.51
C PHE A 805 -32.50 7.36 0.59
N SER A 806 -33.50 8.14 0.89
CA SER A 806 -34.92 7.78 0.86
C SER A 806 -35.76 9.06 0.79
N ALA A 807 -37.07 8.91 0.77
CA ALA A 807 -38.00 10.08 0.84
C ALA A 807 -37.83 10.92 2.13
N ARG A 808 -37.17 10.37 3.18
CA ARG A 808 -36.99 11.02 4.48
C ARG A 808 -35.52 11.05 4.96
N ASP A 809 -34.58 10.69 4.10
CA ASP A 809 -33.14 10.67 4.44
C ASP A 809 -32.36 11.29 3.27
N SER A 810 -32.09 12.58 3.39
CA SER A 810 -31.19 13.33 2.51
C SER A 810 -29.91 13.68 3.29
N ARG A 811 -28.75 13.60 2.65
CA ARG A 811 -27.46 13.89 3.27
C ARG A 811 -26.62 14.78 2.40
N ILE A 812 -25.81 15.62 3.04
CA ILE A 812 -24.88 16.53 2.39
C ILE A 812 -23.52 15.85 2.30
N GLY A 813 -23.01 15.71 1.08
CA GLY A 813 -21.66 15.24 0.83
C GLY A 813 -20.75 16.39 0.45
N ILE A 814 -19.62 16.53 1.12
CA ILE A 814 -18.66 17.60 0.88
C ILE A 814 -17.23 17.07 1.00
N MET A 815 -16.34 17.64 0.21
CA MET A 815 -14.90 17.32 0.23
C MET A 815 -14.13 18.50 0.81
N ASP A 816 -13.19 18.22 1.71
CA ASP A 816 -12.10 19.10 2.07
C ASP A 816 -10.90 18.83 1.17
N GLY A 817 -10.65 19.70 0.20
CA GLY A 817 -9.56 19.55 -0.78
C GLY A 817 -8.17 19.66 -0.17
N LYS A 818 -8.01 20.47 0.88
CA LYS A 818 -6.72 20.66 1.55
C LYS A 818 -6.35 19.47 2.45
N GLY A 819 -7.32 18.93 3.18
CA GLY A 819 -7.12 17.77 4.06
C GLY A 819 -7.34 16.43 3.37
N GLU A 820 -7.73 16.40 2.10
CA GLU A 820 -8.10 15.18 1.33
C GLU A 820 -9.10 14.30 2.08
N ARG A 821 -10.15 14.94 2.63
CA ARG A 821 -11.17 14.29 3.45
C ARG A 821 -12.55 14.44 2.83
N LEU A 822 -13.30 13.35 2.80
CA LEU A 822 -14.70 13.32 2.36
C LEU A 822 -15.60 13.25 3.58
N PHE A 823 -16.61 14.09 3.62
CA PHE A 823 -17.62 14.10 4.67
C PHE A 823 -19.01 13.81 4.08
N LEU A 824 -19.79 13.05 4.80
CA LEU A 824 -21.21 12.85 4.57
C LEU A 824 -21.94 13.14 5.88
N LEU A 825 -22.91 14.04 5.86
CA LEU A 825 -23.60 14.48 7.07
C LEU A 825 -25.10 14.65 6.83
N ASP A 826 -25.88 14.44 7.84
CA ASP A 826 -27.29 14.82 7.91
C ASP A 826 -27.46 16.17 8.64
N MET A 827 -28.68 16.54 8.98
CA MET A 827 -29.00 17.79 9.73
C MET A 827 -28.53 17.78 11.19
N LYS A 828 -27.89 16.70 11.66
CA LYS A 828 -27.44 16.55 13.07
C LYS A 828 -25.95 16.38 13.17
N GLU A 829 -25.40 15.38 12.47
CA GLU A 829 -24.02 14.95 12.64
C GLU A 829 -23.36 14.38 11.38
N VAL A 830 -22.07 14.22 11.43
CA VAL A 830 -21.31 13.50 10.40
C VAL A 830 -21.64 12.01 10.51
N SER A 831 -21.96 11.39 9.36
CA SER A 831 -22.32 9.97 9.28
C SER A 831 -21.20 9.08 9.79
N LYS A 832 -21.54 7.94 10.42
CA LYS A 832 -20.54 6.94 10.86
C LYS A 832 -19.64 6.51 9.70
N GLY A 833 -18.37 6.29 9.99
CA GLY A 833 -17.36 5.93 8.98
C GLY A 833 -16.79 7.09 8.19
N PHE A 834 -17.21 8.32 8.45
CA PHE A 834 -16.61 9.54 7.89
C PHE A 834 -15.85 10.32 8.98
N PRO A 835 -14.81 11.09 8.61
CA PRO A 835 -14.35 11.33 7.23
C PRO A 835 -13.66 10.12 6.59
N ILE A 836 -13.87 9.94 5.29
CA ILE A 836 -13.15 9.00 4.44
C ILE A 836 -12.06 9.78 3.69
N ARG A 837 -10.89 9.20 3.49
CA ARG A 837 -9.83 9.82 2.71
C ARG A 837 -10.21 9.89 1.24
N GLY A 838 -10.06 11.07 0.63
CA GLY A 838 -10.37 11.27 -0.79
C GLY A 838 -9.99 12.66 -1.28
N ASN A 839 -9.55 12.72 -2.54
CA ASN A 839 -9.01 13.92 -3.17
C ASN A 839 -9.86 14.44 -4.35
N SER A 840 -11.08 13.95 -4.48
CA SER A 840 -12.07 14.44 -5.43
C SER A 840 -13.47 14.47 -4.82
N PRO A 841 -14.41 15.25 -5.34
CA PRO A 841 -15.82 15.05 -5.05
C PRO A 841 -16.24 13.60 -5.37
N PHE A 842 -17.20 13.08 -4.62
CA PHE A 842 -17.58 11.67 -4.70
C PHE A 842 -19.00 11.48 -5.24
N SER A 843 -19.27 10.27 -5.74
CA SER A 843 -20.60 9.82 -6.13
C SER A 843 -21.06 8.65 -5.28
N ILE A 844 -22.37 8.54 -5.07
CA ILE A 844 -22.98 7.46 -4.28
C ILE A 844 -23.89 6.63 -5.19
N ALA A 845 -23.81 5.31 -5.05
CA ALA A 845 -24.74 4.35 -5.64
C ALA A 845 -25.29 3.40 -4.58
N PHE A 846 -26.58 3.07 -4.68
CA PHE A 846 -27.25 2.14 -3.78
C PHE A 846 -27.16 0.71 -4.36
N GLY A 847 -27.01 -0.30 -3.49
CA GLY A 847 -26.99 -1.71 -3.88
C GLY A 847 -28.36 -2.20 -4.35
N ASP A 848 -28.37 -3.16 -5.29
CA ASP A 848 -29.60 -3.65 -5.93
C ASP A 848 -30.49 -4.52 -5.03
N ASN A 849 -30.01 -4.97 -3.86
CA ASN A 849 -30.69 -5.99 -3.01
C ASN A 849 -31.09 -5.47 -1.61
N GLY A 850 -31.40 -4.21 -1.44
CA GLY A 850 -31.84 -3.71 -0.12
C GLY A 850 -30.79 -3.89 1.00
N SER A 851 -29.53 -4.07 0.63
CA SER A 851 -28.41 -4.25 1.55
C SER A 851 -28.28 -3.03 2.45
N ALA A 852 -27.95 -3.26 3.73
CA ALA A 852 -27.79 -2.24 4.77
C ALA A 852 -26.62 -1.25 4.53
N GLY A 853 -26.31 -0.91 3.27
CA GLY A 853 -25.19 -0.03 2.92
C GLY A 853 -25.28 0.58 1.51
N PHE A 854 -24.30 1.40 1.17
CA PHE A 854 -24.17 2.05 -0.14
C PHE A 854 -22.72 1.99 -0.62
N TYR A 855 -22.52 2.25 -1.92
CA TYR A 855 -21.21 2.38 -2.52
C TYR A 855 -20.86 3.85 -2.74
N LEU A 856 -19.63 4.21 -2.41
CA LEU A 856 -19.08 5.55 -2.64
C LEU A 856 -17.89 5.44 -3.59
N PHE A 857 -17.84 6.32 -4.59
CA PHE A 857 -16.78 6.39 -5.59
C PHE A 857 -16.09 7.74 -5.49
N ALA A 858 -14.76 7.73 -5.29
CA ALA A 858 -13.95 8.94 -5.15
C ALA A 858 -12.50 8.70 -5.60
N GLY A 859 -11.81 9.76 -5.98
CA GLY A 859 -10.36 9.76 -6.08
C GLY A 859 -9.70 9.74 -4.71
N SER A 860 -8.57 9.08 -4.58
CA SER A 860 -7.78 9.02 -3.35
C SER A 860 -6.31 8.66 -3.64
N ASP A 861 -5.42 8.89 -2.68
CA ASP A 861 -4.01 8.50 -2.75
C ASP A 861 -3.32 8.85 -4.09
N GLY A 862 -3.42 10.13 -4.46
CA GLY A 862 -2.82 10.64 -5.70
C GLY A 862 -3.65 10.29 -6.94
N THR A 863 -3.39 9.14 -7.59
CA THR A 863 -3.97 8.77 -8.89
C THR A 863 -5.01 7.65 -8.83
N HIS A 864 -5.47 7.25 -7.64
CA HIS A 864 -6.42 6.14 -7.51
C HIS A 864 -7.88 6.59 -7.53
N LEU A 865 -8.73 5.84 -8.23
CA LEU A 865 -10.18 5.83 -8.07
C LEU A 865 -10.56 4.64 -7.18
N LEU A 866 -11.34 4.89 -6.13
CA LEU A 866 -11.75 3.86 -5.17
C LEU A 866 -13.28 3.69 -5.15
N LYS A 867 -13.71 2.43 -4.96
CA LYS A 867 -15.08 2.08 -4.56
C LYS A 867 -15.07 1.64 -3.11
N TYR A 868 -15.73 2.39 -2.27
CA TYR A 868 -15.95 2.04 -0.87
C TYR A 868 -17.32 1.41 -0.67
N ARG A 869 -17.41 0.46 0.24
CA ARG A 869 -18.67 0.02 0.84
C ARG A 869 -18.80 0.67 2.20
N VAL A 870 -19.87 1.42 2.38
CA VAL A 870 -20.19 2.10 3.65
C VAL A 870 -21.46 1.45 4.21
N LEU A 871 -21.41 0.97 5.45
CA LEU A 871 -22.57 0.43 6.15
C LEU A 871 -23.43 1.61 6.67
N ARG A 872 -24.74 1.47 6.63
CA ARG A 872 -25.68 2.45 7.16
C ARG A 872 -25.70 2.46 8.68
#